data_ae50f8042576940690560d4102a74d19
#
_entry.id   ae50f8042576940690560d4102a74d19
#
_cell.length_a   1.000
_cell.length_b   1.000
_cell.length_c   1.000
_cell.angle_alpha   90.00
_cell.angle_beta   90.00
_cell.angle_gamma   90.00
#
_symmetry.space_group_name_H-M   'P 1'
#
loop_
_entity.id
_entity.type
_entity.pdbx_description
1 polymer ?
#
loop_
_entity_poly.entity_id
_entity_poly.type
_entity_poly.pdbx_seq_one_letter_code
_entity_poly.pdbx_strand_id
1 'polypeptide(L)'
;MNSPHPARLHLLAFIGLLLLSSLASASQPGMVVFYGDNPPWDELHAFDMVVVEPLHVPDPKPFANRRTALFAYVSLGEVDPDRPYAADIPDAWQLGKNAAWGSIVLDQAQHGWPDFFVDRVIKPLWDAGYRDFFLDTLDSYQFYAKTAGERSRQEAGLVTAIRALKQRYPQARLIFNRGFEILPQVHDLVFSVAAESLFQGWNPAQKKYQAVSNEDRAWLLERLNLVRQKYQLPILVIDYVAPEQRELARDTAASIRELGFIPWVSNPELNLLGVGEIEVMPRKILMIHNSADTEFDLKDNNIFQYATMPLNYLGYSTEYLDARQSLPDFPLNGRYAGIVVWLDKLPGKESRPLANWLMRQIKSGVPVVLLGETGFLFNHTYAAPLGLKISEATSNRSRLQIARRESLVGFEVQPIPDRGAFFPLSTVEGTPLLILANEAGEEQTAISLTTWGGYVMDPYILIKLPSTEKRNTDKNLRWVIDPVNFLRLALKLPDMPVPDVTTESGRRMLMVHMDGDGFASKAEFPGSPYAAEVLIERILKKYPLPSTMSIIQGETAPNGLYPAQSAVLEQYAREMFALPHVEIASHSFSHPFDWQKAEGESGNNGYHLAIPDYTFDLNAEITGSIRYIESRLAPSGKPVKTFLWSGDTNPGIDAMAIANKAGVINMNGGETLITRAFPTLTMVMPLGIPKGEYFQVYAPNQNENVYTNDWLGPFYGYERVIETFQLTESPLRLKPIDIYYHTYSASKTASLRALDKVYAWALTQETTPVHISAYVQKVLDFNRIVVARTRDGWRVRGAENLRELRAPLSLGQPTIDPQSGTAGFNRHGNSHYLHLADDEASVRFNRSANTRLATPYLVSANARVTSASSGDKQTINLALAGEVPLKFSLAMAPHCAVSADGRAMRAGSRTGNISHFSVPQHAIGELRVHCAQ
;
A
#
# COMPACT_ATOMS: atom_id res chain seq x y z
N MET A 1 -61.72 45.50 -28.12
CA MET A 1 -60.58 46.22 -27.51
C MET A 1 -60.13 45.36 -26.34
N ASN A 2 -59.19 44.44 -26.62
CA ASN A 2 -58.69 43.47 -25.68
C ASN A 2 -57.22 43.79 -25.38
N SER A 3 -56.89 44.04 -24.13
CA SER A 3 -55.56 44.15 -23.64
C SER A 3 -55.05 42.76 -23.30
N PRO A 4 -53.78 42.36 -23.56
CA PRO A 4 -53.20 41.03 -23.25
C PRO A 4 -52.61 41.01 -21.85
N HIS A 5 -52.81 39.87 -21.21
CA HIS A 5 -52.30 39.48 -19.89
C HIS A 5 -50.78 39.37 -19.78
N PRO A 6 -50.20 39.71 -18.65
CA PRO A 6 -48.75 39.56 -18.41
C PRO A 6 -48.37 38.20 -17.76
N ALA A 7 -48.73 37.10 -18.41
CA ALA A 7 -48.43 35.77 -17.86
C ALA A 7 -47.22 35.03 -18.52
N ARG A 8 -46.54 35.62 -19.50
CA ARG A 8 -45.41 34.95 -20.22
C ARG A 8 -44.03 35.41 -19.84
N LEU A 9 -43.85 36.45 -19.02
CA LEU A 9 -42.52 36.93 -18.61
C LEU A 9 -41.96 36.26 -17.37
N HIS A 10 -42.80 35.64 -16.53
CA HIS A 10 -42.29 34.91 -15.33
C HIS A 10 -41.86 33.47 -15.58
N LEU A 11 -42.24 32.86 -16.69
CA LEU A 11 -41.87 31.47 -17.02
C LEU A 11 -40.44 31.38 -17.59
N LEU A 12 -39.96 32.42 -18.27
CA LEU A 12 -38.60 32.48 -18.81
C LEU A 12 -37.56 32.85 -17.75
N ALA A 13 -37.92 33.59 -16.70
CA ALA A 13 -37.02 33.88 -15.58
C ALA A 13 -36.85 32.69 -14.64
N PHE A 14 -37.88 31.80 -14.51
CA PHE A 14 -37.79 30.60 -13.68
C PHE A 14 -37.05 29.45 -14.37
N ILE A 15 -37.10 29.37 -15.69
CA ILE A 15 -36.31 28.40 -16.47
C ILE A 15 -34.83 28.82 -16.53
N GLY A 16 -34.52 30.10 -16.52
CA GLY A 16 -33.13 30.62 -16.43
C GLY A 16 -32.47 30.37 -15.05
N LEU A 17 -33.24 30.34 -13.96
CA LEU A 17 -32.73 30.02 -12.61
C LEU A 17 -32.60 28.55 -12.32
N LEU A 18 -33.32 27.67 -13.06
CA LEU A 18 -33.20 26.20 -12.91
C LEU A 18 -32.07 25.61 -13.77
N LEU A 19 -31.51 26.35 -14.71
CA LEU A 19 -30.35 25.93 -15.51
C LEU A 19 -28.98 26.34 -14.92
N LEU A 20 -29.02 27.12 -13.81
CA LEU A 20 -27.81 27.55 -13.10
C LEU A 20 -27.46 26.64 -11.90
N SER A 21 -28.21 25.57 -11.63
CA SER A 21 -27.98 24.68 -10.47
C SER A 21 -27.40 23.29 -10.80
N SER A 22 -26.89 23.09 -12.01
CA SER A 22 -26.20 21.85 -12.38
C SER A 22 -24.81 22.06 -12.98
N LEU A 23 -24.08 23.08 -12.54
CA LEU A 23 -22.64 23.02 -12.56
C LEU A 23 -22.25 22.08 -11.42
N ALA A 24 -22.16 20.78 -11.71
CA ALA A 24 -21.39 19.87 -10.89
C ALA A 24 -20.03 20.57 -10.68
N SER A 25 -19.80 21.04 -9.45
CA SER A 25 -18.53 21.62 -9.05
C SER A 25 -17.48 20.55 -9.30
N ALA A 26 -16.75 20.65 -10.37
CA ALA A 26 -15.58 19.82 -10.59
C ALA A 26 -14.72 20.00 -9.34
N SER A 27 -14.36 18.91 -8.67
CA SER A 27 -13.49 18.98 -7.50
C SER A 27 -12.20 19.68 -7.91
N GLN A 28 -11.74 20.61 -7.07
CA GLN A 28 -10.46 21.27 -7.33
C GLN A 28 -9.33 20.25 -7.37
N PRO A 29 -8.28 20.47 -8.18
CA PRO A 29 -7.17 19.53 -8.23
C PRO A 29 -6.44 19.47 -6.88
N GLY A 30 -6.05 18.26 -6.46
CA GLY A 30 -5.19 18.07 -5.30
C GLY A 30 -3.77 18.56 -5.63
N MET A 31 -3.29 19.56 -4.90
CA MET A 31 -1.91 20.07 -5.04
C MET A 31 -1.12 19.84 -3.76
N VAL A 32 0.16 19.53 -3.89
CA VAL A 32 1.11 19.36 -2.79
C VAL A 32 2.42 20.07 -3.09
N VAL A 33 3.01 20.69 -2.08
CA VAL A 33 4.36 21.21 -2.10
C VAL A 33 5.19 20.40 -1.12
N PHE A 34 6.25 19.74 -1.60
CA PHE A 34 7.09 18.86 -0.80
C PHE A 34 8.57 19.06 -1.16
N TYR A 35 9.37 19.53 -0.21
CA TYR A 35 10.79 19.87 -0.42
C TYR A 35 11.76 18.93 0.32
N GLY A 36 11.27 17.89 1.02
CA GLY A 36 12.12 16.95 1.77
C GLY A 36 13.02 16.09 0.88
N ASP A 37 14.12 15.60 1.44
CA ASP A 37 15.18 14.83 0.76
C ASP A 37 14.72 13.45 0.24
N ASN A 38 13.73 12.85 0.88
CA ASN A 38 13.20 11.52 0.55
C ASN A 38 11.69 11.61 0.27
N PRO A 39 11.30 12.08 -0.93
CA PRO A 39 9.89 12.23 -1.25
C PRO A 39 9.14 10.89 -1.17
N PRO A 40 8.01 10.83 -0.48
CA PRO A 40 7.17 9.63 -0.40
C PRO A 40 6.34 9.48 -1.67
N TRP A 41 6.94 8.93 -2.73
CA TRP A 41 6.38 8.94 -4.07
C TRP A 41 5.04 8.23 -4.20
N ASP A 42 4.86 7.10 -3.51
CA ASP A 42 3.58 6.41 -3.53
C ASP A 42 2.46 7.38 -3.08
N GLU A 43 2.69 8.06 -1.95
CA GLU A 43 1.75 9.01 -1.36
C GLU A 43 1.60 10.29 -2.21
N LEU A 44 2.68 10.78 -2.81
CA LEU A 44 2.65 11.97 -3.67
C LEU A 44 1.85 11.71 -4.95
N HIS A 45 1.84 10.49 -5.46
CA HIS A 45 1.02 10.12 -6.61
C HIS A 45 -0.50 10.19 -6.36
N ALA A 46 -0.94 10.37 -5.11
CA ALA A 46 -2.35 10.67 -4.83
C ALA A 46 -2.79 12.05 -5.32
N PHE A 47 -1.84 12.97 -5.52
CA PHE A 47 -2.11 14.35 -5.93
C PHE A 47 -2.08 14.51 -7.45
N ASP A 48 -2.80 15.53 -7.93
CA ASP A 48 -2.83 15.87 -9.35
C ASP A 48 -1.62 16.73 -9.76
N MET A 49 -1.06 17.49 -8.80
CA MET A 49 0.12 18.33 -8.97
C MET A 49 1.03 18.23 -7.76
N VAL A 50 2.33 18.06 -8.01
CA VAL A 50 3.36 17.93 -6.99
C VAL A 50 4.49 18.91 -7.30
N VAL A 51 4.77 19.80 -6.37
CA VAL A 51 5.95 20.70 -6.42
C VAL A 51 7.06 20.10 -5.58
N VAL A 52 8.24 19.92 -6.15
CA VAL A 52 9.42 19.36 -5.46
C VAL A 52 10.64 20.26 -5.55
N GLU A 53 11.55 20.12 -4.61
CA GLU A 53 12.88 20.69 -4.67
C GLU A 53 13.76 19.86 -5.64
N PRO A 54 14.21 20.43 -6.78
CA PRO A 54 14.96 19.66 -7.77
C PRO A 54 16.32 19.13 -7.28
N LEU A 55 16.94 19.76 -6.27
CA LEU A 55 18.19 19.25 -5.69
C LEU A 55 17.95 17.89 -5.01
N HIS A 56 16.76 17.66 -4.45
CA HIS A 56 16.38 16.40 -3.83
C HIS A 56 15.78 15.39 -4.84
N VAL A 57 15.44 15.85 -6.04
CA VAL A 57 14.89 15.02 -7.13
C VAL A 57 15.61 15.37 -8.44
N PRO A 58 16.90 15.04 -8.59
CA PRO A 58 17.68 15.42 -9.77
C PRO A 58 17.24 14.71 -11.05
N ASP A 59 16.66 13.51 -10.98
CA ASP A 59 16.02 12.79 -12.08
C ASP A 59 14.53 12.59 -11.80
N PRO A 60 13.63 13.38 -12.40
CA PRO A 60 12.19 13.24 -12.22
C PRO A 60 11.55 12.11 -13.03
N LYS A 61 12.25 11.53 -14.02
CA LYS A 61 11.67 10.58 -15.00
C LYS A 61 11.06 9.33 -14.36
N PRO A 62 11.69 8.69 -13.34
CA PRO A 62 11.11 7.53 -12.69
C PRO A 62 9.77 7.81 -11.99
N PHE A 63 9.51 9.08 -11.66
CA PHE A 63 8.34 9.52 -10.90
C PHE A 63 7.26 10.18 -11.76
N ALA A 64 7.55 10.39 -13.06
CA ALA A 64 6.58 10.93 -13.98
C ALA A 64 5.48 9.90 -14.27
N ASN A 65 4.22 10.26 -14.04
CA ASN A 65 3.08 9.45 -14.43
C ASN A 65 2.04 10.30 -15.18
N ARG A 66 1.04 9.64 -15.77
CA ARG A 66 0.04 10.32 -16.61
C ARG A 66 -0.94 11.20 -15.81
N ARG A 67 -1.04 11.01 -14.50
CA ARG A 67 -2.07 11.63 -13.65
C ARG A 67 -1.53 12.69 -12.72
N THR A 68 -0.22 12.66 -12.45
CA THR A 68 0.45 13.60 -11.54
C THR A 68 1.40 14.49 -12.33
N ALA A 69 1.15 15.78 -12.33
CA ALA A 69 2.05 16.77 -12.93
C ALA A 69 3.14 17.16 -11.91
N LEU A 70 4.40 17.08 -12.34
CA LEU A 70 5.55 17.39 -11.50
C LEU A 70 6.12 18.76 -11.82
N PHE A 71 6.14 19.65 -10.83
CA PHE A 71 6.68 21.00 -10.91
C PHE A 71 8.03 21.08 -10.18
N ALA A 72 9.04 21.67 -10.82
CA ALA A 72 10.28 22.01 -10.16
C ALA A 72 10.16 23.34 -9.43
N TYR A 73 10.56 23.40 -8.16
CA TYR A 73 10.76 24.66 -7.45
C TYR A 73 11.92 25.45 -8.07
N VAL A 74 11.70 26.71 -8.33
CA VAL A 74 12.72 27.65 -8.86
C VAL A 74 12.56 29.00 -8.18
N SER A 75 13.59 29.45 -7.51
CA SER A 75 13.68 30.83 -7.02
C SER A 75 14.13 31.74 -8.19
N LEU A 76 13.30 32.71 -8.55
CA LEU A 76 13.61 33.67 -9.63
C LEU A 76 14.22 34.96 -9.10
N GLY A 77 13.78 35.44 -7.93
CA GLY A 77 14.23 36.71 -7.32
C GLY A 77 15.44 36.58 -6.42
N GLU A 78 15.76 35.38 -5.98
CA GLU A 78 16.86 35.11 -5.07
C GLU A 78 17.65 33.88 -5.51
N VAL A 79 18.89 33.77 -5.02
CA VAL A 79 19.71 32.57 -5.17
C VAL A 79 20.24 32.11 -3.82
N ASP A 80 20.04 30.84 -3.52
CA ASP A 80 20.72 30.18 -2.44
C ASP A 80 22.18 29.92 -2.83
N PRO A 81 23.17 30.20 -1.98
CA PRO A 81 24.60 29.95 -2.25
C PRO A 81 24.92 28.50 -2.62
N ASP A 82 24.11 27.54 -2.18
CA ASP A 82 24.29 26.12 -2.45
C ASP A 82 23.76 25.68 -3.84
N ARG A 83 23.12 26.57 -4.59
CA ARG A 83 22.68 26.27 -5.96
C ARG A 83 23.87 26.08 -6.90
N PRO A 84 23.85 25.04 -7.79
CA PRO A 84 24.99 24.76 -8.67
C PRO A 84 25.43 25.93 -9.56
N TYR A 85 24.53 26.85 -9.85
CA TYR A 85 24.78 28.03 -10.70
C TYR A 85 25.09 29.29 -9.91
N ALA A 86 25.11 29.25 -8.56
CA ALA A 86 25.27 30.45 -7.73
C ALA A 86 26.60 31.15 -7.96
N ALA A 87 27.67 30.37 -8.11
CA ALA A 87 29.01 30.89 -8.38
C ALA A 87 29.19 31.57 -9.75
N ASP A 88 28.27 31.32 -10.70
CA ASP A 88 28.29 31.90 -12.04
C ASP A 88 27.59 33.26 -12.10
N ILE A 89 26.91 33.68 -11.02
CA ILE A 89 26.18 34.95 -10.94
C ILE A 89 27.16 36.09 -10.61
N PRO A 90 27.30 37.11 -11.49
CA PRO A 90 28.18 38.24 -11.23
C PRO A 90 27.78 38.99 -9.96
N ASP A 91 28.77 39.44 -9.19
CA ASP A 91 28.55 40.27 -7.98
C ASP A 91 27.73 41.52 -8.29
N ALA A 92 27.90 42.12 -9.47
CA ALA A 92 27.16 43.29 -9.88
C ALA A 92 25.64 43.05 -10.08
N TRP A 93 25.21 41.80 -10.08
CA TRP A 93 23.77 41.40 -10.16
C TRP A 93 23.15 41.17 -8.80
N GLN A 94 23.93 41.34 -7.72
CA GLN A 94 23.49 41.10 -6.35
C GLN A 94 23.04 42.42 -5.71
N LEU A 95 21.80 42.50 -5.25
CA LEU A 95 21.26 43.63 -4.51
C LEU A 95 21.62 43.59 -3.02
N GLY A 96 21.76 42.40 -2.48
CA GLY A 96 22.07 42.14 -1.09
C GLY A 96 21.57 40.81 -0.60
N LYS A 97 21.47 40.58 0.72
CA LYS A 97 21.04 39.31 1.33
C LYS A 97 19.66 39.41 1.95
N ASN A 98 18.87 38.38 1.77
CA ASN A 98 17.68 38.13 2.59
C ASN A 98 18.11 37.52 3.93
N ALA A 99 18.00 38.30 5.01
CA ALA A 99 18.48 37.88 6.33
C ALA A 99 17.66 36.70 6.93
N ALA A 100 16.45 36.48 6.46
CA ALA A 100 15.59 35.39 6.94
C ALA A 100 16.03 34.01 6.43
N TRP A 101 16.51 33.94 5.21
CA TRP A 101 16.86 32.70 4.51
C TRP A 101 18.35 32.58 4.14
N GLY A 102 19.12 33.65 4.28
CA GLY A 102 20.55 33.68 3.92
C GLY A 102 20.82 33.76 2.40
N SER A 103 19.80 33.79 1.58
CA SER A 103 19.84 33.83 0.13
C SER A 103 20.26 35.24 -0.35
N ILE A 104 20.77 35.34 -1.58
CA ILE A 104 21.19 36.56 -2.25
C ILE A 104 20.02 37.07 -3.13
N VAL A 105 19.57 38.30 -2.90
CA VAL A 105 18.54 38.94 -3.72
C VAL A 105 19.17 39.45 -5.00
N LEU A 106 18.55 39.13 -6.15
CA LEU A 106 19.09 39.41 -7.48
C LEU A 106 18.47 40.66 -8.10
N ASP A 107 19.31 41.43 -8.84
CA ASP A 107 18.89 42.56 -9.65
C ASP A 107 18.26 42.05 -10.96
N GLN A 108 16.93 41.98 -10.99
CA GLN A 108 16.15 41.54 -12.16
C GLN A 108 16.30 42.49 -13.37
N ALA A 109 16.74 43.72 -13.15
CA ALA A 109 16.93 44.71 -14.22
C ALA A 109 18.20 44.48 -15.04
N GLN A 110 19.05 43.52 -14.67
CA GLN A 110 20.26 43.21 -15.43
C GLN A 110 19.94 42.62 -16.80
N HIS A 111 20.52 43.20 -17.84
CA HIS A 111 20.24 42.84 -19.23
C HIS A 111 20.54 41.35 -19.53
N GLY A 112 21.57 40.76 -18.93
CA GLY A 112 21.95 39.35 -19.11
C GLY A 112 21.16 38.36 -18.25
N TRP A 113 20.34 38.80 -17.29
CA TRP A 113 19.63 37.93 -16.39
C TRP A 113 18.60 37.00 -17.07
N PRO A 114 17.74 37.45 -18.02
CA PRO A 114 16.78 36.57 -18.66
C PRO A 114 17.42 35.37 -19.38
N ASP A 115 18.51 35.61 -20.10
CA ASP A 115 19.25 34.57 -20.83
C ASP A 115 19.93 33.61 -19.83
N PHE A 116 20.60 34.16 -18.80
CA PHE A 116 21.18 33.33 -17.74
C PHE A 116 20.12 32.46 -17.06
N PHE A 117 19.00 33.03 -16.70
CA PHE A 117 17.90 32.30 -16.06
C PHE A 117 17.40 31.12 -16.93
N VAL A 118 17.18 31.38 -18.22
CA VAL A 118 16.70 30.32 -19.12
C VAL A 118 17.78 29.26 -19.37
N ASP A 119 19.04 29.66 -19.60
CA ASP A 119 20.09 28.72 -20.04
C ASP A 119 20.79 28.03 -18.88
N ARG A 120 20.90 28.68 -17.70
CA ARG A 120 21.67 28.15 -16.54
C ARG A 120 20.78 27.61 -15.44
N VAL A 121 19.52 28.05 -15.32
CA VAL A 121 18.61 27.60 -14.30
C VAL A 121 17.54 26.65 -14.87
N ILE A 122 16.78 27.08 -15.88
CA ILE A 122 15.66 26.33 -16.41
C ILE A 122 16.09 25.18 -17.34
N LYS A 123 17.06 25.42 -18.25
CA LYS A 123 17.48 24.42 -19.22
C LYS A 123 17.99 23.13 -18.59
N PRO A 124 18.84 23.13 -17.55
CA PRO A 124 19.27 21.91 -16.88
C PRO A 124 18.09 21.10 -16.33
N LEU A 125 17.10 21.75 -15.72
CA LEU A 125 15.89 21.11 -15.21
C LEU A 125 15.03 20.51 -16.33
N TRP A 126 14.90 21.25 -17.43
CA TRP A 126 14.19 20.76 -18.62
C TRP A 126 14.87 19.52 -19.22
N ASP A 127 16.20 19.55 -19.31
CA ASP A 127 17.00 18.45 -19.85
C ASP A 127 16.93 17.22 -18.93
N ALA A 128 16.85 17.42 -17.62
CA ALA A 128 16.63 16.35 -16.64
C ALA A 128 15.25 15.69 -16.79
N GLY A 129 14.23 16.42 -17.27
CA GLY A 129 12.89 15.87 -17.50
C GLY A 129 11.74 16.68 -16.92
N TYR A 130 12.00 17.72 -16.14
CA TYR A 130 10.95 18.62 -15.67
C TYR A 130 10.27 19.35 -16.83
N ARG A 131 8.99 19.62 -16.71
CA ARG A 131 8.20 20.32 -17.74
C ARG A 131 7.45 21.53 -17.21
N ASP A 132 7.27 21.60 -15.92
CA ASP A 132 6.50 22.62 -15.21
C ASP A 132 7.32 23.20 -14.06
N PHE A 133 7.08 24.47 -13.71
CA PHE A 133 7.91 25.20 -12.75
C PHE A 133 7.04 25.97 -11.74
N PHE A 134 7.46 25.93 -10.49
CA PHE A 134 6.97 26.79 -9.42
C PHE A 134 7.97 27.92 -9.22
N LEU A 135 7.61 29.15 -9.61
CA LEU A 135 8.47 30.32 -9.55
C LEU A 135 8.24 31.07 -8.23
N ASP A 136 9.27 31.12 -7.45
CA ASP A 136 9.26 31.75 -6.11
C ASP A 136 10.10 33.05 -6.09
N THR A 137 9.96 33.80 -4.95
CA THR A 137 10.73 35.02 -4.65
C THR A 137 10.47 36.19 -5.63
N LEU A 138 9.29 36.23 -6.22
CA LEU A 138 8.92 37.21 -7.24
C LEU A 138 8.76 38.64 -6.69
N ASP A 139 8.72 38.82 -5.39
CA ASP A 139 8.59 40.10 -4.68
C ASP A 139 9.83 40.49 -3.87
N SER A 140 10.88 39.66 -3.85
CA SER A 140 12.10 39.89 -3.05
C SER A 140 12.86 41.17 -3.37
N TYR A 141 12.77 41.66 -4.60
CA TYR A 141 13.36 42.96 -4.99
C TYR A 141 12.88 44.12 -4.11
N GLN A 142 11.71 44.02 -3.49
CA GLN A 142 11.11 45.05 -2.63
C GLN A 142 11.94 45.30 -1.36
N PHE A 143 12.80 44.37 -0.95
CA PHE A 143 13.77 44.60 0.14
C PHE A 143 14.74 45.73 -0.18
N TYR A 144 15.11 45.92 -1.43
CA TYR A 144 16.13 46.83 -1.88
C TYR A 144 15.59 47.96 -2.77
N ALA A 145 14.62 47.75 -3.64
CA ALA A 145 14.01 48.73 -4.50
C ALA A 145 13.04 49.63 -3.71
N LYS A 146 13.52 50.80 -3.27
CA LYS A 146 12.74 51.72 -2.38
C LYS A 146 11.89 52.72 -3.16
N THR A 147 12.29 53.12 -4.36
CA THR A 147 11.53 54.04 -5.20
C THR A 147 10.63 53.33 -6.18
N ALA A 148 9.57 54.00 -6.63
CA ALA A 148 8.66 53.46 -7.65
C ALA A 148 9.40 53.13 -8.96
N GLY A 149 10.38 53.94 -9.35
CA GLY A 149 11.18 53.73 -10.55
C GLY A 149 12.09 52.51 -10.45
N GLU A 150 12.70 52.27 -9.28
CA GLU A 150 13.49 51.05 -9.02
C GLU A 150 12.59 49.81 -9.10
N ARG A 151 11.43 49.83 -8.43
CA ARG A 151 10.46 48.73 -8.48
C ARG A 151 10.01 48.41 -9.92
N SER A 152 9.60 49.45 -10.70
CA SER A 152 9.20 49.23 -12.08
C SER A 152 10.30 48.62 -12.95
N ARG A 153 11.57 48.95 -12.72
CA ARG A 153 12.69 48.30 -13.42
C ARG A 153 12.85 46.82 -13.06
N GLN A 154 12.72 46.49 -11.79
CA GLN A 154 12.77 45.10 -11.30
C GLN A 154 11.59 44.28 -11.88
N GLU A 155 10.39 44.82 -11.83
CA GLU A 155 9.18 44.20 -12.36
C GLU A 155 9.30 43.96 -13.88
N ALA A 156 9.82 44.92 -14.65
CA ALA A 156 10.06 44.76 -16.07
C ALA A 156 11.11 43.66 -16.35
N GLY A 157 12.14 43.54 -15.52
CA GLY A 157 13.12 42.46 -15.60
C GLY A 157 12.51 41.07 -15.36
N LEU A 158 11.70 40.92 -14.33
CA LEU A 158 10.97 39.71 -14.03
C LEU A 158 10.04 39.30 -15.18
N VAL A 159 9.27 40.24 -15.73
CA VAL A 159 8.41 40.04 -16.90
C VAL A 159 9.21 39.55 -18.09
N THR A 160 10.41 40.13 -18.34
CA THR A 160 11.30 39.74 -19.43
C THR A 160 11.83 38.33 -19.24
N ALA A 161 12.26 37.96 -18.04
CA ALA A 161 12.73 36.59 -17.74
C ALA A 161 11.62 35.55 -17.92
N ILE A 162 10.41 35.83 -17.42
CA ILE A 162 9.25 34.93 -17.57
C ILE A 162 8.87 34.76 -19.04
N ARG A 163 8.86 35.85 -19.84
CA ARG A 163 8.60 35.78 -21.28
C ARG A 163 9.67 35.01 -22.03
N ALA A 164 10.96 35.19 -21.68
CA ALA A 164 12.06 34.41 -22.25
C ALA A 164 11.90 32.93 -21.98
N LEU A 165 11.53 32.53 -20.73
CA LEU A 165 11.22 31.16 -20.38
C LEU A 165 10.10 30.60 -21.26
N LYS A 166 8.98 31.32 -21.37
CA LYS A 166 7.81 30.88 -22.16
C LYS A 166 8.08 30.90 -23.66
N GLN A 167 8.93 31.76 -24.16
CA GLN A 167 9.38 31.76 -25.57
C GLN A 167 10.19 30.50 -25.87
N ARG A 168 11.09 30.10 -24.96
CA ARG A 168 11.94 28.93 -25.10
C ARG A 168 11.17 27.61 -24.87
N TYR A 169 10.23 27.61 -23.89
CA TYR A 169 9.45 26.48 -23.46
C TYR A 169 7.94 26.82 -23.40
N PRO A 170 7.27 26.96 -24.56
CA PRO A 170 5.87 27.44 -24.63
C PRO A 170 4.88 26.59 -23.86
N GLN A 171 5.15 25.27 -23.72
CA GLN A 171 4.26 24.31 -23.07
C GLN A 171 4.41 24.29 -21.55
N ALA A 172 5.48 24.89 -20.96
CA ALA A 172 5.72 24.88 -19.53
C ALA A 172 4.57 25.58 -18.79
N ARG A 173 3.98 24.91 -17.77
CA ARG A 173 3.05 25.54 -16.86
C ARG A 173 3.84 26.22 -15.76
N LEU A 174 3.38 27.41 -15.36
CA LEU A 174 4.05 28.21 -14.35
C LEU A 174 3.10 28.45 -13.17
N ILE A 175 3.53 28.10 -11.97
CA ILE A 175 2.90 28.52 -10.73
C ILE A 175 3.73 29.67 -10.16
N PHE A 176 3.10 30.79 -9.84
CA PHE A 176 3.77 31.92 -9.20
C PHE A 176 3.51 31.92 -7.71
N ASN A 177 4.54 31.95 -6.89
CA ASN A 177 4.36 32.31 -5.48
C ASN A 177 4.27 33.84 -5.38
N ARG A 178 3.05 34.35 -5.10
CA ARG A 178 2.70 35.76 -5.14
C ARG A 178 2.91 36.41 -6.52
N GLY A 179 3.84 37.39 -6.65
CA GLY A 179 4.10 38.09 -7.92
C GLY A 179 2.92 38.94 -8.41
N PHE A 180 2.10 39.46 -7.50
CA PHE A 180 0.87 40.19 -7.81
C PHE A 180 1.11 41.44 -8.69
N GLU A 181 2.25 42.10 -8.53
CA GLU A 181 2.63 43.34 -9.22
C GLU A 181 2.85 43.13 -10.72
N ILE A 182 3.34 41.96 -11.10
CA ILE A 182 3.66 41.62 -12.49
C ILE A 182 2.54 40.89 -13.22
N LEU A 183 1.55 40.34 -12.49
CA LEU A 183 0.42 39.62 -13.08
C LEU A 183 -0.32 40.39 -14.20
N PRO A 184 -0.54 41.72 -14.11
CA PRO A 184 -1.18 42.47 -15.18
C PRO A 184 -0.51 42.30 -16.55
N GLN A 185 0.80 41.99 -16.58
CA GLN A 185 1.61 41.92 -17.80
C GLN A 185 1.85 40.46 -18.28
N VAL A 186 1.62 39.44 -17.43
CA VAL A 186 1.98 38.01 -17.70
C VAL A 186 0.91 37.00 -17.30
N HIS A 187 -0.29 37.44 -16.88
CA HIS A 187 -1.35 36.53 -16.39
C HIS A 187 -1.73 35.44 -17.40
N ASP A 188 -1.63 35.72 -18.68
CA ASP A 188 -1.86 34.78 -19.80
C ASP A 188 -0.80 33.67 -19.91
N LEU A 189 0.34 33.83 -19.24
CA LEU A 189 1.43 32.86 -19.17
C LEU A 189 1.42 32.03 -17.90
N VAL A 190 0.55 32.38 -16.92
CA VAL A 190 0.48 31.80 -15.58
C VAL A 190 -0.58 30.72 -15.54
N PHE A 191 -0.24 29.56 -14.98
CA PHE A 191 -1.17 28.45 -14.78
C PHE A 191 -1.93 28.59 -13.46
N SER A 192 -1.25 28.97 -12.37
CA SER A 192 -1.82 29.12 -11.03
C SER A 192 -1.00 30.12 -10.22
N VAL A 193 -1.62 30.73 -9.20
CA VAL A 193 -0.93 31.57 -8.22
C VAL A 193 -0.92 30.88 -6.88
N ALA A 194 0.22 30.80 -6.23
CA ALA A 194 0.38 30.37 -4.85
C ALA A 194 0.55 31.59 -3.94
N ALA A 195 0.17 31.47 -2.69
CA ALA A 195 0.43 32.47 -1.67
C ALA A 195 0.49 31.86 -0.27
N GLU A 196 1.27 32.46 0.58
CA GLU A 196 1.47 32.06 1.99
C GLU A 196 1.59 33.32 2.88
N SER A 197 1.01 33.36 4.09
CA SER A 197 0.05 32.45 4.69
C SER A 197 -1.26 33.18 4.90
N LEU A 198 -2.40 32.48 4.93
CA LEU A 198 -3.71 33.14 5.02
C LEU A 198 -4.33 33.08 6.43
N PHE A 199 -4.29 31.93 7.10
CA PHE A 199 -4.87 31.72 8.43
C PHE A 199 -3.82 31.37 9.49
N GLN A 200 -2.89 30.48 9.15
CA GLN A 200 -1.83 30.00 10.05
C GLN A 200 -0.47 30.18 9.39
N GLY A 201 0.43 30.80 10.07
CA GLY A 201 1.76 31.14 9.55
C GLY A 201 2.90 30.72 10.46
N TRP A 202 4.11 30.87 9.97
CA TRP A 202 5.35 30.68 10.69
C TRP A 202 6.08 32.00 10.85
N ASN A 203 6.54 32.26 12.07
CA ASN A 203 7.43 33.41 12.35
C ASN A 203 8.88 32.94 12.45
N PRO A 204 9.72 33.14 11.41
CA PRO A 204 11.08 32.61 11.39
C PRO A 204 11.97 33.27 12.45
N ALA A 205 11.74 34.54 12.80
CA ALA A 205 12.53 35.24 13.80
C ALA A 205 12.30 34.70 15.22
N GLN A 206 11.05 34.27 15.51
CA GLN A 206 10.68 33.71 16.81
C GLN A 206 10.67 32.17 16.80
N LYS A 207 10.85 31.55 15.66
CA LYS A 207 10.71 30.09 15.44
C LYS A 207 9.39 29.55 16.01
N LYS A 208 8.27 30.20 15.67
CA LYS A 208 6.97 29.90 16.26
C LYS A 208 5.85 29.91 15.22
N TYR A 209 4.95 28.91 15.34
CA TYR A 209 3.66 28.90 14.64
C TYR A 209 2.74 29.94 15.27
N GLN A 210 1.98 30.66 14.44
CA GLN A 210 1.06 31.69 14.91
C GLN A 210 -0.08 31.91 13.90
N ALA A 211 -1.24 32.34 14.40
CA ALA A 211 -2.30 32.78 13.52
C ALA A 211 -1.88 34.06 12.76
N VAL A 212 -2.25 34.16 11.51
CA VAL A 212 -2.05 35.34 10.67
C VAL A 212 -2.92 36.49 11.20
N SER A 213 -2.39 37.72 11.28
CA SER A 213 -3.12 38.88 11.73
C SER A 213 -4.34 39.18 10.85
N ASN A 214 -5.37 39.79 11.39
CA ASN A 214 -6.55 40.17 10.59
C ASN A 214 -6.19 41.14 9.46
N GLU A 215 -5.19 42.01 9.68
CA GLU A 215 -4.72 43.01 8.72
C GLU A 215 -4.00 42.31 7.54
N ASP A 216 -3.03 41.42 7.83
CA ASP A 216 -2.31 40.68 6.83
C ASP A 216 -3.24 39.74 6.03
N ARG A 217 -4.19 39.11 6.74
CA ARG A 217 -5.22 38.27 6.10
C ARG A 217 -6.08 39.06 5.14
N ALA A 218 -6.56 40.22 5.57
CA ALA A 218 -7.40 41.09 4.74
C ALA A 218 -6.64 41.57 3.51
N TRP A 219 -5.37 41.98 3.69
CA TRP A 219 -4.46 42.39 2.64
C TRP A 219 -4.27 41.31 1.60
N LEU A 220 -4.01 40.07 2.05
CA LEU A 220 -3.80 38.92 1.15
C LEU A 220 -5.09 38.52 0.42
N LEU A 221 -6.21 38.46 1.13
CA LEU A 221 -7.51 38.14 0.55
C LEU A 221 -7.95 39.09 -0.54
N GLU A 222 -7.69 40.40 -0.39
CA GLU A 222 -7.98 41.40 -1.42
C GLU A 222 -7.25 41.05 -2.73
N ARG A 223 -5.98 40.72 -2.64
CA ARG A 223 -5.15 40.35 -3.81
C ARG A 223 -5.57 39.02 -4.42
N LEU A 224 -5.79 38.01 -3.63
CA LEU A 224 -6.25 36.70 -4.11
C LEU A 224 -7.62 36.79 -4.79
N ASN A 225 -8.54 37.59 -4.24
CA ASN A 225 -9.84 37.85 -4.86
C ASN A 225 -9.69 38.60 -6.19
N LEU A 226 -8.78 39.55 -6.28
CA LEU A 226 -8.48 40.24 -7.55
C LEU A 226 -7.96 39.25 -8.60
N VAL A 227 -7.02 38.35 -8.23
CA VAL A 227 -6.48 37.30 -9.11
C VAL A 227 -7.60 36.44 -9.63
N ARG A 228 -8.47 35.93 -8.75
CA ARG A 228 -9.61 35.09 -9.11
C ARG A 228 -10.61 35.78 -10.02
N GLN A 229 -11.02 37.02 -9.67
CA GLN A 229 -12.07 37.74 -10.38
C GLN A 229 -11.62 38.30 -11.72
N LYS A 230 -10.41 38.85 -11.78
CA LYS A 230 -9.89 39.52 -12.97
C LYS A 230 -9.22 38.56 -13.95
N TYR A 231 -8.43 37.59 -13.44
CA TYR A 231 -7.61 36.71 -14.27
C TYR A 231 -8.13 35.27 -14.32
N GLN A 232 -9.08 34.91 -13.44
CA GLN A 232 -9.69 33.56 -13.36
C GLN A 232 -8.65 32.42 -13.16
N LEU A 233 -7.53 32.73 -12.51
CA LEU A 233 -6.48 31.75 -12.21
C LEU A 233 -6.82 30.94 -10.97
N PRO A 234 -6.51 29.63 -10.95
CA PRO A 234 -6.53 28.82 -9.72
C PRO A 234 -5.55 29.38 -8.70
N ILE A 235 -5.92 29.28 -7.42
CA ILE A 235 -5.11 29.82 -6.32
C ILE A 235 -4.80 28.74 -5.32
N LEU A 236 -3.51 28.47 -5.09
CA LEU A 236 -2.98 27.62 -4.02
C LEU A 236 -2.67 28.50 -2.80
N VAL A 237 -3.20 28.13 -1.65
CA VAL A 237 -2.86 28.80 -0.38
C VAL A 237 -2.07 27.83 0.48
N ILE A 238 -0.88 28.22 0.89
CA ILE A 238 0.03 27.46 1.74
C ILE A 238 0.01 28.07 3.14
N ASP A 239 -0.42 27.27 4.12
CA ASP A 239 -0.42 27.66 5.53
C ASP A 239 0.45 26.71 6.35
N TYR A 240 0.91 27.15 7.51
CA TYR A 240 1.83 26.40 8.35
C TYR A 240 1.25 26.10 9.72
N VAL A 241 1.17 24.78 10.04
CA VAL A 241 0.66 24.27 11.31
C VAL A 241 1.63 23.22 11.85
N ALA A 242 1.81 23.19 13.18
CA ALA A 242 2.69 22.23 13.81
C ALA A 242 2.24 20.77 13.52
N PRO A 243 3.17 19.83 13.27
CA PRO A 243 2.86 18.44 12.88
C PRO A 243 1.90 17.72 13.83
N GLU A 244 1.98 17.99 15.13
CA GLU A 244 1.11 17.42 16.16
C GLU A 244 -0.32 17.98 16.16
N GLN A 245 -0.56 19.10 15.49
CA GLN A 245 -1.87 19.79 15.46
C GLN A 245 -2.66 19.44 14.20
N ARG A 246 -2.76 18.15 13.87
CA ARG A 246 -3.38 17.67 12.62
C ARG A 246 -4.85 18.13 12.44
N GLU A 247 -5.62 18.25 13.52
CA GLU A 247 -7.00 18.77 13.46
C GLU A 247 -7.01 20.25 13.05
N LEU A 248 -6.15 21.08 13.65
CA LEU A 248 -6.02 22.48 13.23
C LEU A 248 -5.63 22.60 11.76
N ALA A 249 -4.77 21.69 11.26
CA ALA A 249 -4.42 21.67 9.84
C ALA A 249 -5.63 21.33 8.95
N ARG A 250 -6.51 20.42 9.38
CA ARG A 250 -7.77 20.09 8.68
C ARG A 250 -8.75 21.28 8.69
N ASP A 251 -8.92 21.94 9.82
CA ASP A 251 -9.79 23.12 9.96
C ASP A 251 -9.29 24.29 9.11
N THR A 252 -7.97 24.49 9.09
CA THR A 252 -7.33 25.51 8.25
C THR A 252 -7.53 25.21 6.76
N ALA A 253 -7.29 23.96 6.33
CA ALA A 253 -7.54 23.55 4.95
C ALA A 253 -9.02 23.70 4.56
N ALA A 254 -9.94 23.38 5.48
CA ALA A 254 -11.38 23.56 5.24
C ALA A 254 -11.72 25.05 5.06
N SER A 255 -11.17 25.93 5.91
CA SER A 255 -11.39 27.39 5.82
C SER A 255 -10.87 27.96 4.50
N ILE A 256 -9.70 27.53 4.04
CA ILE A 256 -9.14 27.94 2.73
C ILE A 256 -10.05 27.47 1.60
N ARG A 257 -10.53 26.22 1.65
CA ARG A 257 -11.41 25.63 0.64
C ARG A 257 -12.76 26.35 0.57
N GLU A 258 -13.33 26.74 1.70
CA GLU A 258 -14.60 27.51 1.76
C GLU A 258 -14.50 28.86 1.05
N LEU A 259 -13.33 29.45 1.00
CA LEU A 259 -13.06 30.65 0.21
C LEU A 259 -12.91 30.38 -1.31
N GLY A 260 -12.93 29.10 -1.72
CA GLY A 260 -12.76 28.67 -3.12
C GLY A 260 -11.31 28.60 -3.57
N PHE A 261 -10.36 28.51 -2.66
CA PHE A 261 -8.94 28.32 -2.93
C PHE A 261 -8.52 26.86 -2.71
N ILE A 262 -7.42 26.44 -3.33
CA ILE A 262 -6.80 25.13 -3.16
C ILE A 262 -5.95 25.18 -1.88
N PRO A 263 -6.23 24.39 -0.85
CA PRO A 263 -5.42 24.42 0.38
C PRO A 263 -4.20 23.53 0.28
N TRP A 264 -3.11 23.94 0.94
CA TRP A 264 -2.01 23.09 1.36
C TRP A 264 -1.54 23.54 2.75
N VAL A 265 -1.71 22.70 3.75
CA VAL A 265 -1.33 23.02 5.14
C VAL A 265 -0.26 22.02 5.58
N SER A 266 0.94 22.51 5.86
CA SER A 266 2.12 21.69 6.17
C SER A 266 3.00 22.37 7.24
N ASN A 267 4.24 21.93 7.41
CA ASN A 267 5.27 22.60 8.20
C ASN A 267 6.08 23.60 7.34
N PRO A 268 6.83 24.54 7.94
CA PRO A 268 7.58 25.56 7.19
C PRO A 268 8.67 25.01 6.27
N GLU A 269 9.26 23.87 6.62
CA GLU A 269 10.25 23.17 5.81
C GLU A 269 9.64 22.44 4.61
N LEU A 270 8.32 22.35 4.54
CA LEU A 270 7.57 21.63 3.49
C LEU A 270 8.08 20.19 3.25
N ASN A 271 8.54 19.53 4.30
CA ASN A 271 9.00 18.14 4.28
C ASN A 271 8.02 17.17 4.97
N LEU A 272 6.82 17.66 5.30
CA LEU A 272 5.72 16.93 5.90
C LEU A 272 4.59 16.72 4.88
N LEU A 273 4.02 15.52 4.79
CA LEU A 273 2.76 15.30 4.08
C LEU A 273 1.62 15.96 4.85
N GLY A 274 1.21 17.12 4.36
CA GLY A 274 0.23 17.99 4.95
C GLY A 274 -1.23 17.59 4.70
N VAL A 275 -2.11 18.58 4.82
CA VAL A 275 -3.55 18.50 4.53
C VAL A 275 -3.87 19.49 3.42
N GLY A 276 -4.48 19.00 2.34
CA GLY A 276 -4.86 19.82 1.19
C GLY A 276 -6.32 19.59 0.79
N GLU A 277 -6.59 19.64 -0.50
CA GLU A 277 -7.88 19.23 -1.06
C GLU A 277 -8.16 17.76 -0.77
N ILE A 278 -7.11 16.96 -0.74
CA ILE A 278 -7.11 15.60 -0.23
C ILE A 278 -6.14 15.48 0.95
N GLU A 279 -6.40 14.55 1.85
CA GLU A 279 -5.50 14.14 2.91
C GLU A 279 -5.11 12.69 2.71
N VAL A 280 -3.85 12.45 2.39
CA VAL A 280 -3.33 11.08 2.27
C VAL A 280 -3.36 10.42 3.64
N MET A 281 -3.97 9.24 3.70
CA MET A 281 -3.99 8.41 4.91
C MET A 281 -2.72 7.55 4.92
N PRO A 282 -1.83 7.72 5.90
CA PRO A 282 -0.63 6.91 5.96
C PRO A 282 -1.00 5.44 6.16
N ARG A 283 -0.45 4.58 5.31
CA ARG A 283 -0.66 3.13 5.36
C ARG A 283 0.61 2.34 5.69
N LYS A 284 1.71 3.02 5.96
CA LYS A 284 2.97 2.41 6.40
C LYS A 284 3.07 2.42 7.91
N ILE A 285 3.52 1.30 8.50
CA ILE A 285 3.89 1.20 9.91
C ILE A 285 5.41 0.99 9.98
N LEU A 286 6.10 1.80 10.76
CA LEU A 286 7.53 1.62 11.01
C LEU A 286 7.72 0.57 12.10
N MET A 287 8.36 -0.54 11.75
CA MET A 287 8.59 -1.72 12.58
C MET A 287 10.03 -1.70 13.08
N ILE A 288 10.25 -1.45 14.37
CA ILE A 288 11.60 -1.38 14.95
C ILE A 288 11.93 -2.69 15.64
N HIS A 289 12.99 -3.33 15.17
CA HIS A 289 13.53 -4.57 15.72
C HIS A 289 15.00 -4.41 16.11
N ASN A 290 15.56 -5.44 16.75
CA ASN A 290 16.98 -5.50 17.03
C ASN A 290 17.55 -6.76 16.36
N SER A 291 18.42 -6.62 15.38
CA SER A 291 19.02 -7.77 14.68
C SER A 291 19.94 -8.61 15.57
N ALA A 292 20.27 -8.15 16.78
CA ALA A 292 20.93 -8.97 17.80
C ALA A 292 20.00 -9.93 18.55
N ASP A 293 18.67 -9.80 18.38
CA ASP A 293 17.70 -10.70 19.00
C ASP A 293 17.65 -12.08 18.33
N THR A 294 18.02 -12.14 17.03
CA THR A 294 18.12 -13.37 16.25
C THR A 294 19.53 -13.51 15.67
N GLU A 295 20.03 -14.75 15.59
CA GLU A 295 21.27 -15.04 14.87
C GLU A 295 21.09 -15.05 13.34
N PHE A 296 19.83 -14.87 12.88
CA PHE A 296 19.40 -15.08 11.50
C PHE A 296 18.70 -13.84 10.93
N ASP A 297 18.05 -14.02 9.80
CA ASP A 297 17.41 -13.01 8.98
C ASP A 297 16.15 -12.39 9.68
N LEU A 298 15.66 -11.27 9.13
CA LEU A 298 14.41 -10.62 9.55
C LEU A 298 13.23 -11.61 9.65
N LYS A 299 13.18 -12.62 8.79
CA LYS A 299 12.12 -13.64 8.79
C LYS A 299 11.97 -14.37 10.14
N ASP A 300 13.06 -14.46 10.92
CA ASP A 300 13.09 -15.15 12.20
C ASP A 300 12.79 -14.22 13.40
N ASN A 301 12.59 -12.93 13.15
CA ASN A 301 12.31 -11.96 14.19
C ASN A 301 10.81 -11.92 14.56
N ASN A 302 10.50 -11.84 15.84
CA ASN A 302 9.14 -11.86 16.38
C ASN A 302 8.25 -10.76 15.78
N ILE A 303 8.79 -9.55 15.55
CA ILE A 303 8.01 -8.43 14.98
C ILE A 303 7.52 -8.76 13.57
N PHE A 304 8.39 -9.41 12.76
CA PHE A 304 8.01 -9.86 11.42
C PHE A 304 7.01 -11.02 11.48
N GLN A 305 7.34 -12.07 12.22
CA GLN A 305 6.54 -13.31 12.24
C GLN A 305 5.13 -13.09 12.79
N TYR A 306 4.97 -12.24 13.80
CA TYR A 306 3.71 -12.16 14.54
C TYR A 306 2.98 -10.82 14.39
N ALA A 307 3.67 -9.68 14.34
CA ALA A 307 3.00 -8.38 14.26
C ALA A 307 2.61 -7.96 12.83
N THR A 308 3.31 -8.47 11.79
CA THR A 308 3.10 -8.03 10.40
C THR A 308 1.76 -8.49 9.83
N MET A 309 1.37 -9.76 10.02
CA MET A 309 0.12 -10.28 9.47
C MET A 309 -1.12 -9.54 9.99
N PRO A 310 -1.27 -9.26 11.32
CA PRO A 310 -2.36 -8.43 11.81
C PRO A 310 -2.43 -7.04 11.18
N LEU A 311 -1.27 -6.39 10.93
CA LEU A 311 -1.19 -5.10 10.26
C LEU A 311 -1.56 -5.20 8.78
N ASN A 312 -1.10 -6.24 8.07
CA ASN A 312 -1.52 -6.49 6.70
C ASN A 312 -3.04 -6.70 6.60
N TYR A 313 -3.65 -7.47 7.52
CA TYR A 313 -5.09 -7.60 7.58
C TYR A 313 -5.78 -6.26 7.83
N LEU A 314 -5.25 -5.39 8.67
CA LEU A 314 -5.77 -4.04 8.89
C LEU A 314 -5.59 -3.11 7.68
N GLY A 315 -4.88 -3.53 6.63
CA GLY A 315 -4.65 -2.78 5.40
C GLY A 315 -3.38 -1.94 5.42
N TYR A 316 -2.44 -2.25 6.29
CA TYR A 316 -1.18 -1.52 6.46
C TYR A 316 0.02 -2.34 5.97
N SER A 317 0.89 -1.70 5.21
CA SER A 317 2.22 -2.21 4.86
C SER A 317 3.20 -1.92 5.99
N THR A 318 4.30 -2.67 6.02
CA THR A 318 5.31 -2.56 7.08
C THR A 318 6.68 -2.22 6.49
N GLU A 319 7.39 -1.34 7.15
CA GLU A 319 8.78 -0.99 6.84
C GLU A 319 9.63 -1.28 8.08
N TYR A 320 10.75 -1.99 7.92
CA TYR A 320 11.55 -2.49 9.03
C TYR A 320 12.82 -1.67 9.23
N LEU A 321 13.11 -1.36 10.49
CA LEU A 321 14.30 -0.63 10.91
C LEU A 321 14.99 -1.36 12.05
N ASP A 322 16.26 -1.69 11.86
CA ASP A 322 17.09 -2.20 12.95
C ASP A 322 17.44 -1.05 13.93
N ALA A 323 17.13 -1.23 15.19
CA ALA A 323 17.44 -0.25 16.25
C ALA A 323 18.95 0.13 16.36
N ARG A 324 19.83 -0.66 15.75
CA ARG A 324 21.28 -0.40 15.68
C ARG A 324 21.68 0.49 14.50
N GLN A 325 20.76 0.74 13.58
CA GLN A 325 20.97 1.65 12.45
C GLN A 325 20.61 3.09 12.80
N SER A 326 20.89 4.01 11.89
CA SER A 326 20.50 5.41 12.02
C SER A 326 18.98 5.55 12.00
N LEU A 327 18.44 6.21 13.03
CA LEU A 327 17.02 6.50 13.14
C LEU A 327 16.64 7.67 12.21
N PRO A 328 15.44 7.65 11.59
CA PRO A 328 14.98 8.74 10.72
C PRO A 328 14.99 10.11 11.41
N ASP A 329 15.49 11.13 10.73
CA ASP A 329 15.55 12.52 11.20
C ASP A 329 14.50 13.44 10.57
N PHE A 330 13.69 12.90 9.63
CA PHE A 330 12.57 13.59 9.01
C PHE A 330 11.23 13.35 9.76
N PRO A 331 10.21 14.23 9.58
CA PRO A 331 8.89 14.05 10.19
C PRO A 331 8.20 12.78 9.72
N LEU A 332 7.75 11.94 10.66
CA LEU A 332 7.02 10.71 10.35
C LEU A 332 5.51 10.94 10.16
N ASN A 333 4.97 12.03 10.69
CA ASN A 333 3.57 12.39 10.56
C ASN A 333 3.13 12.47 9.09
N GLY A 334 1.94 11.93 8.80
CA GLY A 334 1.40 11.88 7.44
C GLY A 334 2.06 10.82 6.53
N ARG A 335 3.27 10.34 6.86
CA ARG A 335 3.99 9.29 6.12
C ARG A 335 3.79 7.90 6.75
N TYR A 336 3.87 7.82 8.08
CA TYR A 336 3.63 6.59 8.83
C TYR A 336 2.38 6.73 9.70
N ALA A 337 1.58 5.67 9.75
CA ALA A 337 0.42 5.60 10.63
C ALA A 337 0.80 5.37 12.09
N GLY A 338 2.02 4.88 12.34
CA GLY A 338 2.57 4.68 13.67
C GLY A 338 3.84 3.87 13.67
N ILE A 339 4.34 3.60 14.86
CA ILE A 339 5.58 2.84 15.12
C ILE A 339 5.22 1.63 15.98
N VAL A 340 5.73 0.45 15.61
CA VAL A 340 5.72 -0.73 16.47
C VAL A 340 7.15 -1.10 16.81
N VAL A 341 7.45 -1.24 18.07
CA VAL A 341 8.76 -1.67 18.60
C VAL A 341 8.57 -3.03 19.25
N TRP A 342 9.27 -4.04 18.76
CA TRP A 342 9.31 -5.35 19.42
C TRP A 342 10.76 -5.78 19.59
N LEU A 343 11.21 -5.81 20.82
CA LEU A 343 12.55 -6.19 21.21
C LEU A 343 12.47 -7.37 22.17
N ASP A 344 13.25 -8.40 21.93
CA ASP A 344 13.34 -9.58 22.78
C ASP A 344 14.42 -9.43 23.86
N LYS A 345 15.36 -8.50 23.63
CA LYS A 345 16.41 -8.12 24.60
C LYS A 345 16.50 -6.61 24.69
N LEU A 346 16.85 -6.13 25.87
CA LEU A 346 17.16 -4.71 26.06
C LEU A 346 18.25 -4.26 25.06
N PRO A 347 18.03 -3.17 24.32
CA PRO A 347 19.06 -2.63 23.44
C PRO A 347 20.25 -2.16 24.29
N GLY A 348 21.47 -2.46 23.84
CA GLY A 348 22.69 -2.09 24.54
C GLY A 348 22.95 -0.58 24.55
N LYS A 349 24.04 -0.15 23.88
CA LYS A 349 24.39 1.29 23.74
C LYS A 349 23.36 2.11 22.95
N GLU A 350 22.50 1.45 22.19
CA GLU A 350 21.41 2.04 21.38
C GLU A 350 20.18 2.43 22.21
N SER A 351 20.06 1.96 23.46
CA SER A 351 18.85 2.15 24.30
C SER A 351 18.50 3.62 24.52
N ARG A 352 19.48 4.46 24.83
CA ARG A 352 19.25 5.88 25.10
C ARG A 352 18.94 6.69 23.83
N PRO A 353 19.67 6.55 22.73
CA PRO A 353 19.31 7.17 21.45
C PRO A 353 17.90 6.78 20.99
N LEU A 354 17.54 5.49 21.04
CA LEU A 354 16.22 4.99 20.67
C LEU A 354 15.13 5.56 21.59
N ALA A 355 15.32 5.54 22.91
CA ALA A 355 14.37 6.11 23.84
C ALA A 355 14.12 7.60 23.59
N ASN A 356 15.17 8.39 23.42
CA ASN A 356 15.06 9.82 23.12
C ASN A 356 14.35 10.07 21.78
N TRP A 357 14.62 9.26 20.78
CA TRP A 357 13.98 9.36 19.48
C TRP A 357 12.49 9.03 19.57
N LEU A 358 12.12 7.92 20.22
CA LEU A 358 10.72 7.55 20.46
C LEU A 358 9.96 8.64 21.24
N MET A 359 10.58 9.23 22.25
CA MET A 359 9.99 10.35 23.01
C MET A 359 9.69 11.56 22.10
N ARG A 360 10.57 11.84 21.12
CA ARG A 360 10.30 12.91 20.14
C ARG A 360 9.11 12.54 19.23
N GLN A 361 9.03 11.28 18.75
CA GLN A 361 7.92 10.83 17.91
C GLN A 361 6.59 10.88 18.66
N ILE A 362 6.56 10.42 19.92
CA ILE A 362 5.39 10.50 20.78
C ILE A 362 4.95 11.97 20.96
N LYS A 363 5.89 12.86 21.23
CA LYS A 363 5.61 14.29 21.38
C LYS A 363 5.06 14.91 20.10
N SER A 364 5.51 14.46 18.94
CA SER A 364 5.00 14.91 17.64
C SER A 364 3.66 14.26 17.25
N GLY A 365 3.08 13.42 18.15
CA GLY A 365 1.77 12.81 17.94
C GLY A 365 1.75 11.54 17.10
N VAL A 366 2.92 10.92 16.82
CA VAL A 366 2.99 9.61 16.15
C VAL A 366 2.67 8.51 17.17
N PRO A 367 1.65 7.66 16.94
CA PRO A 367 1.33 6.56 17.84
C PRO A 367 2.47 5.54 17.91
N VAL A 368 2.79 5.06 19.12
CA VAL A 368 3.84 4.07 19.37
C VAL A 368 3.27 2.88 20.11
N VAL A 369 3.59 1.68 19.64
CA VAL A 369 3.29 0.42 20.33
C VAL A 369 4.60 -0.24 20.76
N LEU A 370 4.70 -0.59 22.05
CA LEU A 370 5.85 -1.29 22.60
C LEU A 370 5.46 -2.72 22.93
N LEU A 371 6.19 -3.68 22.38
CA LEU A 371 6.02 -5.11 22.63
C LEU A 371 7.34 -5.70 23.17
N GLY A 372 7.27 -6.61 24.11
CA GLY A 372 8.45 -7.29 24.66
C GLY A 372 9.22 -6.45 25.67
N GLU A 373 10.53 -6.32 25.46
CA GLU A 373 11.43 -5.61 26.37
C GLU A 373 11.23 -4.10 26.31
N THR A 374 10.71 -3.54 27.38
CA THR A 374 10.36 -2.11 27.48
C THR A 374 11.21 -1.32 28.47
N GLY A 375 12.09 -1.99 29.23
CA GLY A 375 12.87 -1.38 30.31
C GLY A 375 13.77 -0.22 29.89
N PHE A 376 14.16 -0.13 28.63
CA PHE A 376 14.92 1.00 28.10
C PHE A 376 14.10 2.31 28.10
N LEU A 377 12.77 2.23 28.06
CA LEU A 377 11.85 3.38 28.08
C LEU A 377 11.07 3.47 29.41
N PHE A 378 10.76 2.36 30.07
CA PHE A 378 10.02 2.33 31.32
C PHE A 378 10.97 2.43 32.53
N ASN A 379 11.43 3.64 32.75
CA ASN A 379 12.32 4.01 33.87
C ASN A 379 11.95 5.40 34.38
N HIS A 380 12.53 5.81 35.51
CA HIS A 380 12.21 7.10 36.17
C HIS A 380 12.43 8.33 35.29
N THR A 381 13.26 8.24 34.24
CA THR A 381 13.52 9.36 33.32
C THR A 381 12.34 9.63 32.41
N TYR A 382 11.69 8.57 31.88
CA TYR A 382 10.66 8.69 30.83
C TYR A 382 9.24 8.37 31.29
N ALA A 383 9.06 7.70 32.45
CA ALA A 383 7.75 7.24 32.88
C ALA A 383 6.73 8.37 33.05
N ALA A 384 7.07 9.43 33.76
CA ALA A 384 6.14 10.55 33.99
C ALA A 384 5.71 11.28 32.70
N PRO A 385 6.59 11.62 31.75
CA PRO A 385 6.20 12.14 30.45
C PRO A 385 5.31 11.21 29.61
N LEU A 386 5.37 9.90 29.88
CA LEU A 386 4.54 8.89 29.22
C LEU A 386 3.19 8.67 29.92
N GLY A 387 2.86 9.43 30.96
CA GLY A 387 1.66 9.19 31.76
C GLY A 387 1.71 7.87 32.56
N LEU A 388 2.93 7.44 32.91
CA LEU A 388 3.20 6.22 33.68
C LEU A 388 3.79 6.58 35.05
N LYS A 389 3.58 5.72 36.02
CA LYS A 389 4.16 5.88 37.35
C LYS A 389 4.88 4.60 37.76
N ILE A 390 6.12 4.71 38.17
CA ILE A 390 6.90 3.64 38.79
C ILE A 390 6.91 3.88 40.29
N SER A 391 6.44 2.90 41.06
CA SER A 391 6.42 2.94 42.55
C SER A 391 7.59 2.13 43.12
N GLU A 392 7.92 2.35 44.36
CA GLU A 392 8.82 1.45 45.10
C GLU A 392 8.08 0.15 45.40
N ALA A 393 8.72 -1.00 45.14
CA ALA A 393 8.15 -2.30 45.42
C ALA A 393 8.76 -2.88 46.70
N THR A 394 7.93 -3.51 47.53
CA THR A 394 8.40 -4.19 48.77
C THR A 394 9.04 -5.54 48.44
N SER A 395 8.69 -6.16 47.29
CA SER A 395 9.26 -7.43 46.86
C SER A 395 9.12 -7.61 45.34
N ASN A 396 10.22 -7.94 44.67
CA ASN A 396 10.27 -8.25 43.24
C ASN A 396 10.03 -9.75 42.93
N ARG A 397 9.87 -10.61 43.93
CA ARG A 397 9.77 -12.08 43.81
C ARG A 397 8.46 -12.65 44.36
N SER A 398 7.40 -11.88 44.35
CA SER A 398 6.09 -12.32 44.83
C SER A 398 5.35 -13.09 43.74
N ARG A 399 4.53 -14.05 44.15
CA ARG A 399 3.60 -14.72 43.27
C ARG A 399 2.58 -13.71 42.75
N LEU A 400 2.42 -13.63 41.42
CA LEU A 400 1.50 -12.70 40.80
C LEU A 400 0.13 -13.36 40.57
N GLN A 401 -0.92 -12.55 40.71
CA GLN A 401 -2.30 -12.89 40.41
C GLN A 401 -2.94 -11.85 39.53
N ILE A 402 -3.94 -12.23 38.73
CA ILE A 402 -4.69 -11.29 37.92
C ILE A 402 -5.63 -10.49 38.81
N ALA A 403 -5.38 -9.19 38.98
CA ALA A 403 -6.26 -8.28 39.68
C ALA A 403 -7.40 -7.78 38.81
N ARG A 404 -7.10 -7.43 37.54
CA ARG A 404 -8.07 -6.99 36.53
C ARG A 404 -7.64 -7.37 35.12
N ARG A 405 -8.63 -7.73 34.30
CA ARG A 405 -8.43 -8.10 32.89
C ARG A 405 -9.59 -7.61 32.04
N GLU A 406 -9.29 -6.96 30.94
CA GLU A 406 -10.26 -6.54 29.93
C GLU A 406 -10.42 -7.59 28.82
N SER A 407 -11.47 -7.44 27.98
CA SER A 407 -11.85 -8.44 26.96
C SER A 407 -10.81 -8.68 25.85
N LEU A 408 -9.92 -7.73 25.59
CA LEU A 408 -8.82 -7.89 24.63
C LEU A 408 -7.74 -8.86 25.10
N VAL A 409 -7.70 -9.19 26.39
CA VAL A 409 -6.70 -10.07 26.99
C VAL A 409 -7.29 -11.47 27.23
N GLY A 410 -6.51 -12.51 26.97
CA GLY A 410 -6.97 -13.90 27.00
C GLY A 410 -7.59 -14.33 25.67
N PHE A 411 -7.07 -13.83 24.57
CA PHE A 411 -7.59 -14.03 23.20
C PHE A 411 -7.56 -15.51 22.79
N GLU A 412 -6.38 -16.12 22.67
CA GLU A 412 -6.23 -17.54 22.40
C GLU A 412 -5.86 -18.35 23.63
N VAL A 413 -5.20 -17.70 24.59
CA VAL A 413 -4.77 -18.31 25.86
C VAL A 413 -4.84 -17.29 26.98
N GLN A 414 -5.20 -17.73 28.16
CA GLN A 414 -5.22 -16.88 29.37
C GLN A 414 -3.78 -16.50 29.77
N PRO A 415 -3.56 -15.27 30.27
CA PRO A 415 -2.27 -14.87 30.79
C PRO A 415 -1.89 -15.76 31.97
N ILE A 416 -0.61 -16.09 32.10
CA ILE A 416 -0.03 -16.90 33.17
C ILE A 416 0.85 -15.99 34.04
N PRO A 417 0.31 -15.39 35.12
CA PRO A 417 1.00 -14.36 35.92
C PRO A 417 2.30 -14.82 36.55
N ASP A 418 2.36 -16.09 36.98
CA ASP A 418 3.53 -16.65 37.68
C ASP A 418 4.80 -16.71 36.81
N ARG A 419 4.68 -16.49 35.48
CA ARG A 419 5.81 -16.49 34.56
C ARG A 419 6.44 -15.10 34.36
N GLY A 420 5.76 -14.04 34.82
CA GLY A 420 6.23 -12.66 34.71
C GLY A 420 7.03 -12.22 35.95
N ALA A 421 7.96 -11.28 35.72
CA ALA A 421 8.57 -10.56 36.84
C ALA A 421 7.66 -9.41 37.31
N PHE A 422 7.61 -9.14 38.60
CA PHE A 422 6.88 -7.98 39.11
C PHE A 422 7.67 -6.69 38.84
N PHE A 423 7.02 -5.74 38.20
CA PHE A 423 7.55 -4.42 37.99
C PHE A 423 6.46 -3.37 38.34
N PRO A 424 6.62 -2.55 39.38
CA PRO A 424 5.56 -1.71 39.92
C PRO A 424 5.23 -0.50 39.07
N LEU A 425 4.82 -0.76 37.83
CA LEU A 425 4.41 0.23 36.81
C LEU A 425 2.88 0.38 36.84
N SER A 426 2.42 1.61 36.88
CA SER A 426 1.00 1.93 36.75
C SER A 426 0.78 2.88 35.58
N THR A 427 -0.29 2.68 34.83
CA THR A 427 -0.76 3.62 33.80
C THR A 427 -1.62 4.68 34.48
N VAL A 428 -1.18 5.94 34.40
CA VAL A 428 -1.90 7.11 34.93
C VAL A 428 -2.81 7.71 33.86
N GLU A 429 -2.30 7.84 32.66
CA GLU A 429 -3.03 8.36 31.51
C GLU A 429 -3.23 7.27 30.45
N GLY A 430 -4.41 6.64 30.45
CA GLY A 430 -4.75 5.56 29.53
C GLY A 430 -5.75 4.56 30.10
N THR A 431 -5.85 3.41 29.46
CA THR A 431 -6.75 2.31 29.84
C THR A 431 -5.94 1.05 30.12
N PRO A 432 -5.71 0.67 31.38
CA PRO A 432 -5.10 -0.60 31.72
C PRO A 432 -5.96 -1.76 31.24
N LEU A 433 -5.35 -2.73 30.53
CA LEU A 433 -6.02 -3.92 30.00
C LEU A 433 -5.73 -5.17 30.83
N LEU A 434 -4.53 -5.25 31.44
CA LEU A 434 -4.14 -6.31 32.36
C LEU A 434 -3.45 -5.69 33.59
N ILE A 435 -4.05 -5.88 34.77
CA ILE A 435 -3.44 -5.50 36.02
C ILE A 435 -3.17 -6.78 36.82
N LEU A 436 -1.95 -6.90 37.32
CA LEU A 436 -1.48 -7.98 38.15
C LEU A 436 -1.24 -7.42 39.56
N ALA A 437 -1.44 -8.24 40.56
CA ALA A 437 -1.10 -7.90 41.93
C ALA A 437 -0.18 -8.97 42.55
N ASN A 438 0.77 -8.54 43.37
CA ASN A 438 1.60 -9.43 44.19
C ASN A 438 0.92 -9.79 45.50
N GLU A 439 1.55 -10.63 46.31
CA GLU A 439 1.01 -11.07 47.61
C GLU A 439 0.83 -9.91 48.61
N ALA A 440 1.51 -8.80 48.45
CA ALA A 440 1.37 -7.60 49.27
C ALA A 440 0.23 -6.69 48.80
N GLY A 441 -0.44 -7.04 47.66
CA GLY A 441 -1.49 -6.22 47.07
C GLY A 441 -0.96 -5.04 46.25
N GLU A 442 0.34 -5.02 45.96
CA GLU A 442 0.93 -4.02 45.05
C GLU A 442 0.60 -4.38 43.58
N GLU A 443 0.17 -3.38 42.82
CA GLU A 443 -0.31 -3.59 41.46
C GLU A 443 0.74 -3.25 40.38
N GLN A 444 0.68 -4.00 39.29
CA GLN A 444 1.44 -3.78 38.07
C GLN A 444 0.49 -3.74 36.89
N THR A 445 0.58 -2.70 36.04
CA THR A 445 -0.08 -2.69 34.74
C THR A 445 0.82 -3.35 33.68
N ALA A 446 0.47 -4.56 33.28
CA ALA A 446 1.27 -5.34 32.33
C ALA A 446 0.89 -5.09 30.86
N ILE A 447 -0.37 -4.70 30.61
CA ILE A 447 -0.89 -4.34 29.28
C ILE A 447 -1.73 -3.06 29.40
N SER A 448 -1.49 -2.10 28.53
CA SER A 448 -2.26 -0.86 28.51
C SER A 448 -2.38 -0.24 27.14
N LEU A 449 -3.53 0.40 26.88
CA LEU A 449 -3.67 1.48 25.89
C LEU A 449 -3.32 2.80 26.59
N THR A 450 -2.56 3.66 25.92
CA THR A 450 -2.09 4.93 26.45
C THR A 450 -2.51 6.09 25.54
N THR A 451 -2.31 7.32 26.00
CA THR A 451 -2.57 8.52 25.18
C THR A 451 -1.66 8.61 23.96
N TRP A 452 -0.50 7.95 23.99
CA TRP A 452 0.51 7.92 22.92
C TRP A 452 0.52 6.61 22.10
N GLY A 453 -0.27 5.60 22.49
CA GLY A 453 -0.31 4.30 21.80
C GLY A 453 -0.66 3.18 22.75
N GLY A 454 0.29 2.27 23.01
CA GLY A 454 0.07 1.19 23.97
C GLY A 454 1.31 0.32 24.18
N TYR A 455 1.23 -0.57 25.17
CA TYR A 455 2.31 -1.52 25.42
C TYR A 455 1.79 -2.86 25.92
N VAL A 456 2.56 -3.91 25.65
CA VAL A 456 2.37 -5.27 26.16
C VAL A 456 3.74 -5.76 26.66
N MET A 457 3.83 -6.01 27.97
CA MET A 457 5.06 -6.52 28.57
C MET A 457 5.17 -8.04 28.41
N ASP A 458 6.37 -8.56 28.30
CA ASP A 458 6.58 -10.00 28.41
C ASP A 458 6.22 -10.52 29.80
N PRO A 459 5.67 -11.75 29.89
CA PRO A 459 5.37 -12.71 28.80
C PRO A 459 3.90 -12.65 28.32
N TYR A 460 3.26 -11.47 28.32
CA TYR A 460 1.82 -11.34 28.07
C TYR A 460 1.47 -11.02 26.61
N ILE A 461 2.44 -11.11 25.69
CA ILE A 461 2.21 -11.03 24.25
C ILE A 461 1.84 -12.41 23.73
N LEU A 462 2.77 -13.35 23.84
CA LEU A 462 2.68 -14.73 23.39
C LEU A 462 3.04 -15.68 24.52
N ILE A 463 2.33 -16.78 24.62
CA ILE A 463 2.67 -17.87 25.56
C ILE A 463 2.91 -19.15 24.76
N LYS A 464 4.06 -19.78 25.03
CA LYS A 464 4.38 -21.11 24.52
C LYS A 464 3.73 -22.16 25.37
N LEU A 465 2.78 -22.91 24.80
CA LEU A 465 2.14 -24.05 25.49
C LEU A 465 3.08 -25.27 25.52
N PRO A 466 2.98 -26.15 26.53
CA PRO A 466 3.70 -27.40 26.55
C PRO A 466 3.36 -28.24 25.30
N SER A 467 4.37 -28.82 24.64
CA SER A 467 4.20 -29.72 23.52
C SER A 467 4.76 -31.10 23.85
N THR A 468 4.08 -32.13 23.40
CA THR A 468 4.58 -33.52 23.40
C THR A 468 5.42 -33.81 22.17
N GLU A 469 5.33 -32.94 21.12
CA GLU A 469 6.07 -33.06 19.86
C GLU A 469 7.42 -32.34 19.93
N LYS A 470 8.51 -33.08 19.82
CA LYS A 470 9.87 -32.53 19.90
C LYS A 470 10.30 -31.69 18.69
N ARG A 471 9.60 -31.78 17.56
CA ARG A 471 10.02 -31.20 16.27
C ARG A 471 9.38 -29.84 15.93
N ASN A 472 8.36 -29.39 16.63
CA ASN A 472 7.61 -28.17 16.25
C ASN A 472 7.31 -27.31 17.47
N THR A 473 8.36 -26.70 18.04
CA THR A 473 8.23 -25.89 19.26
C THR A 473 7.43 -24.59 19.04
N ASP A 474 7.46 -24.01 17.83
CA ASP A 474 6.86 -22.71 17.56
C ASP A 474 5.35 -22.77 17.25
N LYS A 475 4.86 -23.93 16.76
CA LYS A 475 3.41 -24.18 16.56
C LYS A 475 2.57 -24.10 17.84
N ASN A 476 3.23 -24.04 19.01
CA ASN A 476 2.58 -23.97 20.30
C ASN A 476 2.49 -22.57 20.90
N LEU A 477 2.95 -21.54 20.18
CA LEU A 477 2.75 -20.16 20.59
C LEU A 477 1.27 -19.76 20.45
N ARG A 478 0.77 -19.02 21.43
CA ARG A 478 -0.61 -18.51 21.47
C ARG A 478 -0.62 -17.06 21.87
N TRP A 479 -1.47 -16.29 21.22
CA TRP A 479 -1.69 -14.89 21.55
C TRP A 479 -2.43 -14.75 22.87
N VAL A 480 -1.87 -13.99 23.80
CA VAL A 480 -2.55 -13.57 25.03
C VAL A 480 -3.45 -12.37 24.78
N ILE A 481 -2.97 -11.42 23.98
CA ILE A 481 -3.72 -10.24 23.56
C ILE A 481 -4.33 -10.46 22.16
N ASP A 482 -5.50 -9.92 21.88
CA ASP A 482 -6.05 -9.85 20.51
C ASP A 482 -5.16 -8.93 19.64
N PRO A 483 -4.31 -9.46 18.75
CA PRO A 483 -3.31 -8.65 18.06
C PRO A 483 -3.93 -7.66 17.09
N VAL A 484 -5.04 -8.02 16.43
CA VAL A 484 -5.70 -7.19 15.44
C VAL A 484 -6.36 -5.98 16.12
N ASN A 485 -7.18 -6.22 17.13
CA ASN A 485 -7.89 -5.15 17.81
C ASN A 485 -6.95 -4.30 18.68
N PHE A 486 -5.97 -4.91 19.34
CA PHE A 486 -4.99 -4.15 20.13
C PHE A 486 -4.18 -3.20 19.25
N LEU A 487 -3.58 -3.68 18.16
CA LEU A 487 -2.81 -2.83 17.23
C LEU A 487 -3.69 -1.73 16.63
N ARG A 488 -4.92 -2.04 16.23
CA ARG A 488 -5.86 -1.03 15.71
C ARG A 488 -6.12 0.10 16.71
N LEU A 489 -6.36 -0.24 17.96
CA LEU A 489 -6.67 0.74 19.02
C LEU A 489 -5.43 1.50 19.47
N ALA A 490 -4.32 0.80 19.72
CA ALA A 490 -3.07 1.41 20.18
C ALA A 490 -2.45 2.33 19.13
N LEU A 491 -2.45 1.95 17.87
CA LEU A 491 -2.00 2.81 16.76
C LEU A 491 -3.06 3.85 16.34
N LYS A 492 -4.24 3.86 16.97
CA LYS A 492 -5.35 4.79 16.67
C LYS A 492 -5.73 4.77 15.20
N LEU A 493 -5.71 3.60 14.57
CA LEU A 493 -5.99 3.44 13.14
C LEU A 493 -7.44 3.81 12.83
N PRO A 494 -7.68 4.73 11.89
CA PRO A 494 -9.03 5.18 11.57
C PRO A 494 -9.81 4.11 10.79
N ASP A 495 -11.13 4.17 10.90
CA ASP A 495 -12.00 3.46 9.98
C ASP A 495 -11.90 4.08 8.59
N MET A 496 -11.41 3.31 7.62
CA MET A 496 -11.26 3.70 6.22
C MET A 496 -11.39 2.48 5.30
N PRO A 497 -11.67 2.66 3.99
CA PRO A 497 -11.50 1.57 3.04
C PRO A 497 -10.01 1.23 2.91
N VAL A 498 -9.70 -0.06 2.93
CA VAL A 498 -8.33 -0.58 2.82
C VAL A 498 -8.23 -1.58 1.68
N PRO A 499 -7.08 -1.68 0.98
CA PRO A 499 -6.90 -2.68 -0.07
C PRO A 499 -7.01 -4.10 0.48
N ASP A 500 -7.60 -5.01 -0.30
CA ASP A 500 -7.77 -6.41 0.06
C ASP A 500 -7.19 -7.33 -1.02
N VAL A 501 -6.26 -8.21 -0.61
CA VAL A 501 -5.57 -9.16 -1.49
C VAL A 501 -6.17 -10.57 -1.47
N THR A 502 -7.28 -10.76 -0.77
CA THR A 502 -7.90 -12.08 -0.61
C THR A 502 -9.07 -12.30 -1.56
N THR A 503 -9.57 -11.23 -2.13
CA THR A 503 -10.87 -11.16 -2.82
C THR A 503 -10.71 -10.55 -4.21
N GLU A 504 -11.51 -11.03 -5.17
CA GLU A 504 -11.69 -10.41 -6.48
C GLU A 504 -13.19 -10.39 -6.78
N SER A 505 -13.73 -9.22 -7.11
CA SER A 505 -15.14 -9.00 -7.42
C SER A 505 -16.09 -9.67 -6.42
N GLY A 506 -15.81 -9.48 -5.10
CA GLY A 506 -16.64 -9.93 -3.99
C GLY A 506 -16.53 -11.41 -3.65
N ARG A 507 -15.75 -12.20 -4.37
CA ARG A 507 -15.50 -13.62 -4.08
C ARG A 507 -14.06 -13.84 -3.64
N ARG A 508 -13.85 -14.80 -2.74
CA ARG A 508 -12.53 -15.23 -2.34
C ARG A 508 -11.76 -15.76 -3.55
N MET A 509 -10.50 -15.40 -3.73
CA MET A 509 -9.68 -15.94 -4.83
C MET A 509 -9.35 -17.42 -4.61
N LEU A 510 -9.28 -18.16 -5.71
CA LEU A 510 -8.82 -19.55 -5.78
C LEU A 510 -7.65 -19.63 -6.75
N MET A 511 -6.54 -20.13 -6.28
CA MET A 511 -5.31 -20.33 -7.05
C MET A 511 -4.86 -21.77 -6.99
N VAL A 512 -4.04 -22.14 -7.97
CA VAL A 512 -3.36 -23.43 -8.02
C VAL A 512 -1.93 -23.16 -8.46
N HIS A 513 -0.95 -23.65 -7.69
CA HIS A 513 0.42 -23.71 -8.18
C HIS A 513 1.14 -24.97 -7.74
N MET A 514 2.16 -25.33 -8.52
CA MET A 514 2.91 -26.54 -8.33
C MET A 514 4.40 -26.28 -8.49
N ASP A 515 5.15 -26.70 -7.51
CA ASP A 515 6.60 -26.81 -7.60
C ASP A 515 7.01 -28.08 -8.36
N GLY A 516 8.08 -27.96 -9.16
CA GLY A 516 8.48 -28.95 -10.14
C GLY A 516 9.08 -30.24 -9.57
N ASP A 517 9.25 -30.33 -8.27
CA ASP A 517 9.91 -31.42 -7.57
C ASP A 517 9.30 -32.79 -7.90
N GLY A 518 10.16 -33.71 -8.24
CA GLY A 518 9.75 -35.07 -8.56
C GLY A 518 9.04 -35.23 -9.90
N PHE A 519 9.26 -34.31 -10.82
CA PHE A 519 8.74 -34.43 -12.19
C PHE A 519 9.15 -35.76 -12.86
N ALA A 520 10.36 -36.21 -12.58
CA ALA A 520 10.93 -37.50 -13.05
C ALA A 520 10.50 -38.71 -12.20
N SER A 521 9.79 -38.52 -11.08
CA SER A 521 9.40 -39.60 -10.18
C SER A 521 8.46 -40.61 -10.86
N LYS A 522 8.63 -41.91 -10.55
CA LYS A 522 7.74 -42.98 -10.99
C LYS A 522 6.61 -43.18 -10.01
N ALA A 523 5.38 -43.22 -10.53
CA ALA A 523 4.19 -43.45 -9.71
C ALA A 523 4.07 -44.93 -9.31
N GLU A 524 3.58 -45.19 -8.12
CA GLU A 524 3.33 -46.51 -7.55
C GLU A 524 1.99 -47.11 -8.09
N PHE A 525 1.78 -47.01 -9.41
CA PHE A 525 0.62 -47.55 -10.12
C PHE A 525 1.03 -48.65 -11.08
N PRO A 526 0.12 -49.50 -11.53
CA PRO A 526 0.40 -50.45 -12.58
C PRO A 526 0.97 -49.77 -13.82
N GLY A 527 2.11 -50.25 -14.33
CA GLY A 527 2.82 -49.65 -15.45
C GLY A 527 3.86 -48.63 -15.05
N SER A 528 3.93 -48.20 -13.79
CA SER A 528 4.85 -47.18 -13.23
C SER A 528 5.00 -45.94 -14.11
N PRO A 529 3.92 -45.22 -14.43
CA PRO A 529 3.98 -44.01 -15.24
C PRO A 529 4.80 -42.93 -14.52
N TYR A 530 5.25 -41.89 -15.21
CA TYR A 530 5.82 -40.70 -14.56
C TYR A 530 4.79 -39.93 -13.77
N ALA A 531 5.18 -39.36 -12.62
CA ALA A 531 4.30 -38.49 -11.82
C ALA A 531 3.77 -37.33 -12.66
N ALA A 532 4.59 -36.74 -13.52
CA ALA A 532 4.20 -35.70 -14.48
C ALA A 532 3.06 -36.16 -15.40
N GLU A 533 3.13 -37.39 -15.97
CA GLU A 533 2.06 -37.96 -16.81
C GLU A 533 0.75 -38.10 -16.02
N VAL A 534 0.82 -38.69 -14.82
CA VAL A 534 -0.36 -38.87 -13.95
C VAL A 534 -1.00 -37.54 -13.58
N LEU A 535 -0.18 -36.53 -13.26
CA LEU A 535 -0.65 -35.19 -12.93
C LEU A 535 -1.41 -34.55 -14.09
N ILE A 536 -0.82 -34.58 -15.29
CA ILE A 536 -1.44 -34.04 -16.51
C ILE A 536 -2.79 -34.70 -16.75
N GLU A 537 -2.82 -36.04 -16.77
CA GLU A 537 -4.01 -36.81 -17.18
C GLU A 537 -5.12 -36.80 -16.10
N ARG A 538 -4.75 -36.87 -14.81
CA ARG A 538 -5.71 -37.09 -13.74
C ARG A 538 -6.09 -35.86 -12.94
N ILE A 539 -5.27 -34.80 -13.01
CA ILE A 539 -5.51 -33.53 -12.30
C ILE A 539 -5.73 -32.40 -13.28
N LEU A 540 -4.74 -32.03 -14.08
CA LEU A 540 -4.81 -30.82 -14.88
C LEU A 540 -5.91 -30.87 -15.98
N LYS A 541 -6.06 -32.02 -16.67
CA LYS A 541 -7.12 -32.20 -17.65
C LYS A 541 -8.50 -32.36 -17.00
N LYS A 542 -8.56 -32.90 -15.79
CA LYS A 542 -9.81 -33.07 -15.04
C LYS A 542 -10.35 -31.79 -14.46
N TYR A 543 -9.44 -30.92 -13.98
CA TYR A 543 -9.75 -29.67 -13.31
C TYR A 543 -9.12 -28.49 -14.06
N PRO A 544 -9.76 -27.99 -15.15
CA PRO A 544 -9.20 -26.90 -15.95
C PRO A 544 -9.34 -25.55 -15.25
N LEU A 545 -8.72 -25.42 -14.07
CA LEU A 545 -8.60 -24.19 -13.31
C LEU A 545 -7.31 -23.43 -13.72
N PRO A 546 -7.27 -22.11 -13.64
CA PRO A 546 -6.03 -21.37 -13.82
C PRO A 546 -4.98 -21.93 -12.85
N SER A 547 -3.92 -22.46 -13.40
CA SER A 547 -2.87 -23.17 -12.65
C SER A 547 -1.51 -22.69 -13.10
N THR A 548 -0.60 -22.41 -12.16
CA THR A 548 0.77 -22.03 -12.46
C THR A 548 1.68 -23.20 -12.17
N MET A 549 2.30 -23.73 -13.21
CA MET A 549 3.10 -24.95 -13.16
C MET A 549 4.57 -24.63 -13.41
N SER A 550 5.45 -25.21 -12.61
CA SER A 550 6.88 -25.05 -12.76
C SER A 550 7.60 -26.37 -13.03
N ILE A 551 8.85 -26.28 -13.40
CA ILE A 551 9.78 -27.40 -13.50
C ILE A 551 11.13 -26.99 -12.96
N ILE A 552 11.90 -28.00 -12.51
CA ILE A 552 13.32 -27.90 -12.23
C ILE A 552 14.07 -28.26 -13.51
N GLN A 553 14.85 -27.33 -14.07
CA GLN A 553 15.60 -27.60 -15.30
C GLN A 553 16.51 -28.81 -15.15
N GLY A 554 17.19 -28.93 -14.01
CA GLY A 554 18.11 -30.01 -13.71
C GLY A 554 17.47 -31.42 -13.63
N GLU A 555 16.13 -31.50 -13.41
CA GLU A 555 15.43 -32.79 -13.50
C GLU A 555 14.99 -33.13 -14.94
N THR A 556 14.81 -32.12 -15.80
CA THR A 556 14.21 -32.31 -17.12
C THR A 556 15.20 -32.22 -18.30
N ALA A 557 16.23 -31.39 -18.15
CA ALA A 557 17.18 -31.10 -19.24
C ALA A 557 18.15 -32.25 -19.55
N PRO A 558 18.67 -32.33 -20.81
CA PRO A 558 19.65 -33.34 -21.19
C PRO A 558 20.96 -33.26 -20.41
N ASN A 559 21.31 -32.11 -19.89
CA ASN A 559 22.49 -31.86 -19.06
C ASN A 559 22.17 -31.89 -17.54
N GLY A 560 21.02 -32.45 -17.17
CA GLY A 560 20.59 -32.57 -15.79
C GLY A 560 20.89 -33.94 -15.17
N LEU A 561 20.10 -34.30 -14.16
CA LEU A 561 20.23 -35.53 -13.39
C LEU A 561 19.82 -36.78 -14.18
N TYR A 562 18.91 -36.66 -15.13
CA TYR A 562 18.29 -37.77 -15.83
C TYR A 562 18.44 -37.67 -17.35
N PRO A 563 19.66 -37.61 -17.91
CA PRO A 563 19.89 -37.36 -19.34
C PRO A 563 19.22 -38.40 -20.23
N ALA A 564 19.19 -39.68 -19.83
CA ALA A 564 18.54 -40.74 -20.58
C ALA A 564 17.00 -40.62 -20.64
N GLN A 565 16.40 -39.89 -19.70
CA GLN A 565 14.97 -39.69 -19.60
C GLN A 565 14.52 -38.31 -20.12
N SER A 566 15.47 -37.42 -20.37
CA SER A 566 15.22 -36.01 -20.71
C SER A 566 14.21 -35.84 -21.86
N ALA A 567 14.34 -36.63 -22.93
CA ALA A 567 13.46 -36.53 -24.11
C ALA A 567 11.98 -36.73 -23.75
N VAL A 568 11.65 -37.69 -22.88
CA VAL A 568 10.29 -37.97 -22.44
C VAL A 568 9.81 -36.94 -21.39
N LEU A 569 10.73 -36.53 -20.51
CA LEU A 569 10.39 -35.51 -19.51
C LEU A 569 10.09 -34.13 -20.15
N GLU A 570 10.93 -33.73 -21.12
CA GLU A 570 10.65 -32.51 -21.90
C GLU A 570 9.34 -32.65 -22.70
N GLN A 571 8.96 -33.85 -23.16
CA GLN A 571 7.68 -34.07 -23.83
C GLN A 571 6.52 -33.77 -22.85
N TYR A 572 6.53 -34.36 -21.65
CA TYR A 572 5.50 -34.08 -20.65
C TYR A 572 5.48 -32.64 -20.24
N ALA A 573 6.62 -31.97 -20.09
CA ALA A 573 6.67 -30.55 -19.80
C ALA A 573 6.00 -29.72 -20.91
N ARG A 574 6.26 -30.03 -22.19
CA ARG A 574 5.59 -29.39 -23.33
C ARG A 574 4.07 -29.64 -23.33
N GLU A 575 3.65 -30.86 -23.04
CA GLU A 575 2.22 -31.21 -22.95
C GLU A 575 1.53 -30.42 -21.82
N MET A 576 2.17 -30.35 -20.65
CA MET A 576 1.66 -29.57 -19.51
C MET A 576 1.55 -28.07 -19.85
N PHE A 577 2.60 -27.50 -20.40
CA PHE A 577 2.64 -26.08 -20.74
C PHE A 577 1.72 -25.71 -21.93
N ALA A 578 1.36 -26.67 -22.77
CA ALA A 578 0.42 -26.47 -23.86
C ALA A 578 -1.05 -26.34 -23.39
N LEU A 579 -1.39 -26.77 -22.18
CA LEU A 579 -2.72 -26.64 -21.64
C LEU A 579 -3.11 -25.13 -21.52
N PRO A 580 -4.30 -24.73 -22.02
CA PRO A 580 -4.64 -23.31 -22.10
C PRO A 580 -4.79 -22.62 -20.73
N HIS A 581 -5.17 -23.35 -19.70
CA HIS A 581 -5.34 -22.88 -18.33
C HIS A 581 -4.06 -22.96 -17.47
N VAL A 582 -2.93 -23.41 -18.04
CA VAL A 582 -1.64 -23.49 -17.34
C VAL A 582 -0.84 -22.23 -17.62
N GLU A 583 -0.36 -21.54 -16.61
CA GLU A 583 0.65 -20.50 -16.64
C GLU A 583 2.02 -21.10 -16.33
N ILE A 584 3.07 -20.59 -16.97
CA ILE A 584 4.40 -21.19 -16.88
C ILE A 584 5.21 -20.47 -15.80
N ALA A 585 5.83 -21.26 -14.91
CA ALA A 585 6.83 -20.82 -13.94
C ALA A 585 8.15 -21.59 -14.07
N SER A 586 9.22 -21.01 -13.52
CA SER A 586 10.49 -21.69 -13.31
C SER A 586 10.67 -22.03 -11.84
N HIS A 587 11.25 -23.20 -11.56
CA HIS A 587 11.67 -23.64 -10.23
C HIS A 587 13.19 -23.83 -10.15
N SER A 588 13.92 -22.91 -10.76
CA SER A 588 15.40 -22.88 -10.86
C SER A 588 16.03 -23.97 -11.75
N PHE A 589 17.36 -23.95 -11.82
CA PHE A 589 18.12 -24.98 -12.51
C PHE A 589 18.44 -26.15 -11.61
N SER A 590 19.15 -25.93 -10.49
CA SER A 590 19.62 -26.99 -9.62
C SER A 590 18.85 -27.13 -8.31
N HIS A 591 17.70 -26.43 -8.17
CA HIS A 591 16.87 -26.47 -6.97
C HIS A 591 17.67 -26.20 -5.68
N PRO A 592 18.17 -24.97 -5.43
CA PRO A 592 18.84 -24.66 -4.18
C PRO A 592 17.98 -25.04 -2.97
N PHE A 593 18.58 -25.75 -2.02
CA PHE A 593 17.95 -26.15 -0.76
C PHE A 593 18.05 -25.06 0.30
N ASP A 594 19.11 -24.24 0.20
CA ASP A 594 19.40 -23.08 1.02
C ASP A 594 20.07 -22.03 0.10
N TRP A 595 19.30 -21.03 -0.29
CA TRP A 595 19.73 -20.04 -1.31
C TRP A 595 20.95 -19.26 -0.86
N GLN A 596 20.93 -18.74 0.37
CA GLN A 596 22.02 -17.87 0.84
C GLN A 596 23.32 -18.66 1.04
N LYS A 597 23.27 -19.91 1.51
CA LYS A 597 24.45 -20.75 1.61
C LYS A 597 24.96 -21.17 0.24
N ALA A 598 24.09 -21.48 -0.69
CA ALA A 598 24.48 -21.81 -2.07
C ALA A 598 25.17 -20.62 -2.75
N GLU A 599 24.71 -19.38 -2.49
CA GLU A 599 25.32 -18.15 -2.99
C GLU A 599 26.70 -17.86 -2.34
N GLY A 600 26.87 -18.18 -1.04
CA GLY A 600 28.02 -17.76 -0.24
C GLY A 600 29.25 -18.64 -0.37
N GLU A 601 29.16 -19.87 -0.90
CA GLU A 601 30.26 -20.81 -0.99
C GLU A 601 30.61 -21.15 -2.45
N SER A 602 31.88 -21.03 -2.83
CA SER A 602 32.36 -21.46 -4.14
C SER A 602 32.46 -22.98 -4.20
N GLY A 603 31.64 -23.62 -5.07
CA GLY A 603 31.79 -25.04 -5.37
C GLY A 603 30.55 -25.90 -5.07
N ASN A 604 30.69 -27.21 -5.20
CA ASN A 604 29.63 -28.19 -4.97
C ASN A 604 29.48 -28.40 -3.45
N ASN A 605 28.75 -27.58 -2.77
CA ASN A 605 28.63 -27.51 -1.32
C ASN A 605 27.46 -28.30 -0.71
N GLY A 606 26.68 -29.02 -1.55
CA GLY A 606 25.54 -29.83 -1.11
C GLY A 606 24.26 -29.03 -0.77
N TYR A 607 24.22 -27.74 -1.08
CA TYR A 607 23.02 -26.90 -0.87
C TYR A 607 22.12 -26.78 -2.12
N HIS A 608 22.36 -27.63 -3.13
CA HIS A 608 21.52 -27.76 -4.33
C HIS A 608 21.61 -29.19 -4.88
N LEU A 609 20.79 -29.55 -5.84
CA LEU A 609 20.87 -30.83 -6.52
C LEU A 609 22.26 -31.03 -7.15
N ALA A 610 22.86 -32.21 -6.99
CA ALA A 610 24.18 -32.54 -7.50
C ALA A 610 24.14 -32.76 -9.03
N ILE A 611 23.97 -31.69 -9.79
CA ILE A 611 23.96 -31.71 -11.25
C ILE A 611 25.40 -31.99 -11.74
N PRO A 612 25.65 -32.99 -12.64
CA PRO A 612 26.95 -33.25 -13.18
C PRO A 612 27.58 -32.04 -13.87
N ASP A 613 28.88 -31.80 -13.61
CA ASP A 613 29.65 -30.71 -14.20
C ASP A 613 29.08 -29.30 -13.99
N TYR A 614 28.25 -29.10 -12.96
CA TYR A 614 27.68 -27.84 -12.62
C TYR A 614 28.30 -27.23 -11.35
N THR A 615 28.65 -25.96 -11.43
CA THR A 615 28.99 -25.11 -10.28
C THR A 615 27.89 -24.08 -10.14
N PHE A 616 27.44 -23.85 -8.93
CA PHE A 616 26.33 -22.93 -8.64
C PHE A 616 26.57 -21.53 -9.24
N ASP A 617 25.59 -21.02 -9.97
CA ASP A 617 25.60 -19.71 -10.58
C ASP A 617 24.17 -19.13 -10.63
N LEU A 618 23.96 -17.98 -9.98
CA LEU A 618 22.65 -17.35 -9.89
C LEU A 618 22.00 -17.05 -11.25
N ASN A 619 22.81 -16.69 -12.26
CA ASN A 619 22.26 -16.47 -13.59
C ASN A 619 21.82 -17.77 -14.25
N ALA A 620 22.53 -18.87 -14.02
CA ALA A 620 22.10 -20.18 -14.50
C ALA A 620 20.82 -20.62 -13.79
N GLU A 621 20.74 -20.44 -12.47
CA GLU A 621 19.56 -20.79 -11.69
C GLU A 621 18.30 -20.04 -12.15
N ILE A 622 18.39 -18.75 -12.44
CA ILE A 622 17.25 -17.89 -12.72
C ILE A 622 17.09 -17.66 -14.22
N THR A 623 17.94 -16.83 -14.84
CA THR A 623 17.79 -16.49 -16.26
C THR A 623 18.07 -17.65 -17.20
N GLY A 624 18.97 -18.55 -16.79
CA GLY A 624 19.29 -19.76 -17.53
C GLY A 624 18.11 -20.71 -17.61
N SER A 625 17.46 -21.00 -16.46
CA SER A 625 16.29 -21.86 -16.37
C SER A 625 15.08 -21.28 -17.11
N ILE A 626 14.84 -19.97 -17.00
CA ILE A 626 13.78 -19.28 -17.77
C ILE A 626 14.02 -19.46 -19.27
N ARG A 627 15.23 -19.19 -19.73
CA ARG A 627 15.60 -19.34 -21.15
C ARG A 627 15.45 -20.78 -21.66
N TYR A 628 15.86 -21.78 -20.86
CA TYR A 628 15.65 -23.18 -21.17
C TYR A 628 14.17 -23.50 -21.37
N ILE A 629 13.31 -23.09 -20.42
CA ILE A 629 11.88 -23.33 -20.50
C ILE A 629 11.29 -22.66 -21.75
N GLU A 630 11.59 -21.41 -22.00
CA GLU A 630 11.02 -20.66 -23.12
C GLU A 630 11.47 -21.16 -24.49
N SER A 631 12.76 -21.59 -24.60
CA SER A 631 13.29 -22.00 -25.88
C SER A 631 12.99 -23.46 -26.27
N ARG A 632 12.71 -24.34 -25.27
CA ARG A 632 12.56 -25.77 -25.50
C ARG A 632 11.19 -26.34 -25.14
N LEU A 633 10.51 -25.75 -24.16
CA LEU A 633 9.35 -26.38 -23.56
C LEU A 633 8.05 -25.54 -23.74
N ALA A 634 8.16 -24.24 -23.69
CA ALA A 634 7.01 -23.36 -23.78
C ALA A 634 6.46 -23.28 -25.22
N PRO A 635 5.13 -23.26 -25.38
CA PRO A 635 4.52 -22.91 -26.67
C PRO A 635 4.88 -21.48 -27.08
N SER A 636 4.97 -21.23 -28.39
CA SER A 636 5.22 -19.88 -28.91
C SER A 636 4.24 -18.85 -28.32
N GLY A 637 4.74 -17.73 -27.83
CA GLY A 637 3.94 -16.63 -27.25
C GLY A 637 3.46 -16.87 -25.81
N LYS A 638 3.92 -17.93 -25.14
CA LYS A 638 3.58 -18.22 -23.73
C LYS A 638 4.86 -18.16 -22.86
N PRO A 639 5.29 -16.98 -22.41
CA PRO A 639 6.52 -16.81 -21.65
C PRO A 639 6.41 -17.33 -20.22
N VAL A 640 7.54 -17.52 -19.56
CA VAL A 640 7.62 -17.70 -18.10
C VAL A 640 7.21 -16.39 -17.45
N LYS A 641 6.24 -16.46 -16.55
CA LYS A 641 5.76 -15.26 -15.81
C LYS A 641 6.25 -15.20 -14.38
N THR A 642 6.43 -16.35 -13.76
CA THR A 642 6.70 -16.44 -12.33
C THR A 642 7.94 -17.28 -12.06
N PHE A 643 8.74 -16.86 -11.10
CA PHE A 643 9.82 -17.65 -10.50
C PHE A 643 9.38 -18.11 -9.11
N LEU A 644 9.34 -19.41 -8.90
CA LEU A 644 9.00 -20.04 -7.63
C LEU A 644 10.29 -20.42 -6.89
N TRP A 645 10.53 -19.79 -5.74
CA TRP A 645 11.71 -20.05 -4.93
C TRP A 645 11.68 -21.46 -4.37
N SER A 646 12.77 -22.21 -4.49
CA SER A 646 12.92 -23.59 -4.04
C SER A 646 13.48 -23.67 -2.61
N GLY A 647 13.47 -24.88 -2.04
CA GLY A 647 14.13 -25.21 -0.78
C GLY A 647 13.67 -24.37 0.42
N ASP A 648 14.61 -23.66 1.07
CA ASP A 648 14.32 -22.76 2.20
C ASP A 648 13.55 -21.49 1.79
N THR A 649 13.35 -21.29 0.49
CA THR A 649 12.63 -20.16 -0.09
C THR A 649 13.11 -18.79 0.41
N ASN A 650 14.40 -18.65 0.70
CA ASN A 650 15.01 -17.45 1.27
C ASN A 650 16.11 -16.84 0.38
N PRO A 651 15.75 -16.34 -0.82
CA PRO A 651 16.71 -15.78 -1.76
C PRO A 651 17.43 -14.57 -1.17
N GLY A 652 18.69 -14.37 -1.57
CA GLY A 652 19.44 -13.16 -1.34
C GLY A 652 18.97 -11.99 -2.22
N ILE A 653 19.49 -10.77 -1.94
CA ILE A 653 19.15 -9.57 -2.71
C ILE A 653 19.57 -9.71 -4.17
N ASP A 654 20.71 -10.35 -4.45
CA ASP A 654 21.22 -10.52 -5.81
C ASP A 654 20.34 -11.46 -6.62
N ALA A 655 19.84 -12.55 -6.05
CA ALA A 655 18.87 -13.44 -6.68
C ALA A 655 17.57 -12.69 -7.02
N MET A 656 17.06 -11.88 -6.08
CA MET A 656 15.89 -11.04 -6.30
C MET A 656 16.11 -10.03 -7.43
N ALA A 657 17.27 -9.39 -7.48
CA ALA A 657 17.65 -8.44 -8.53
C ALA A 657 17.66 -9.10 -9.92
N ILE A 658 18.23 -10.30 -10.02
CA ILE A 658 18.28 -11.06 -11.28
C ILE A 658 16.88 -11.46 -11.74
N ALA A 659 16.02 -11.95 -10.85
CA ALA A 659 14.63 -12.29 -11.17
C ALA A 659 13.83 -11.06 -11.64
N ASN A 660 13.95 -9.94 -10.94
CA ASN A 660 13.31 -8.68 -11.32
C ASN A 660 13.80 -8.19 -12.70
N LYS A 661 15.11 -8.24 -12.95
CA LYS A 661 15.70 -7.87 -14.24
C LYS A 661 15.27 -8.79 -15.38
N ALA A 662 15.02 -10.08 -15.09
CA ALA A 662 14.47 -11.02 -16.04
C ALA A 662 12.99 -10.74 -16.40
N GLY A 663 12.33 -9.85 -15.69
CA GLY A 663 10.94 -9.46 -15.92
C GLY A 663 9.93 -10.48 -15.39
N VAL A 664 10.34 -11.38 -14.51
CA VAL A 664 9.45 -12.33 -13.84
C VAL A 664 9.08 -11.83 -12.44
N ILE A 665 7.86 -12.09 -12.05
CA ILE A 665 7.45 -11.95 -10.65
C ILE A 665 7.85 -13.18 -9.84
N ASN A 666 7.84 -13.10 -8.52
CA ASN A 666 8.31 -14.19 -7.68
C ASN A 666 7.32 -14.56 -6.58
N MET A 667 7.30 -15.83 -6.19
CA MET A 667 6.51 -16.32 -5.06
C MET A 667 7.24 -17.49 -4.38
N ASN A 668 6.70 -17.96 -3.31
CA ASN A 668 7.08 -18.97 -2.34
C ASN A 668 7.72 -18.38 -1.08
N GLY A 669 7.71 -19.19 -0.04
CA GLY A 669 8.02 -18.80 1.33
C GLY A 669 6.77 -18.54 2.14
N GLY A 670 6.97 -18.21 3.40
CA GLY A 670 5.91 -18.12 4.38
C GLY A 670 5.42 -19.50 4.84
N GLU A 671 5.11 -19.60 6.13
CA GLU A 671 4.76 -20.90 6.74
C GLU A 671 3.33 -20.93 7.27
N THR A 672 2.36 -20.39 6.49
CA THR A 672 0.95 -20.43 6.92
C THR A 672 0.44 -21.85 7.02
N LEU A 673 0.18 -22.30 8.25
CA LEU A 673 -0.25 -23.66 8.56
C LEU A 673 -1.28 -23.68 9.72
N ILE A 674 -2.24 -22.79 9.72
CA ILE A 674 -3.31 -22.81 10.73
C ILE A 674 -4.22 -24.02 10.51
N THR A 675 -4.35 -24.88 11.50
CA THR A 675 -5.19 -26.09 11.48
C THR A 675 -5.96 -26.24 12.77
N ARG A 676 -6.91 -27.17 12.84
CA ARG A 676 -7.62 -27.47 14.08
C ARG A 676 -6.70 -27.97 15.21
N ALA A 677 -5.57 -28.55 14.84
CA ALA A 677 -4.54 -28.95 15.80
C ALA A 677 -3.75 -27.73 16.33
N PHE A 678 -3.56 -26.71 15.48
CA PHE A 678 -2.85 -25.48 15.80
C PHE A 678 -3.69 -24.27 15.39
N PRO A 679 -4.83 -24.00 16.11
CA PRO A 679 -5.79 -22.96 15.73
C PRO A 679 -5.35 -21.58 16.26
N THR A 680 -4.21 -21.09 15.81
CA THR A 680 -3.62 -19.82 16.27
C THR A 680 -3.21 -18.93 15.13
N LEU A 681 -3.38 -17.62 15.30
CA LEU A 681 -2.95 -16.61 14.33
C LEU A 681 -1.42 -16.54 14.20
N THR A 682 -0.66 -17.08 15.17
CA THR A 682 0.81 -17.21 15.03
C THR A 682 1.23 -18.13 13.88
N MET A 683 0.31 -18.96 13.39
CA MET A 683 0.51 -19.85 12.23
C MET A 683 0.04 -19.24 10.91
N VAL A 684 -0.25 -17.95 10.86
CA VAL A 684 -0.62 -17.23 9.63
C VAL A 684 0.44 -16.17 9.31
N MET A 685 1.20 -16.40 8.26
CA MET A 685 2.32 -15.54 7.87
C MET A 685 1.87 -14.26 7.15
N PRO A 686 2.72 -13.23 7.08
CA PRO A 686 2.50 -12.01 6.30
C PRO A 686 2.24 -12.27 4.80
N LEU A 687 2.05 -11.18 4.04
CA LEU A 687 1.93 -11.24 2.58
C LEU A 687 3.27 -11.51 1.87
N GLY A 688 4.37 -11.22 2.52
CA GLY A 688 5.71 -11.38 2.00
C GLY A 688 6.74 -10.67 2.86
N ILE A 689 7.97 -10.61 2.40
CA ILE A 689 9.11 -10.02 3.10
C ILE A 689 9.89 -9.07 2.19
N PRO A 690 10.31 -7.88 2.66
CA PRO A 690 11.22 -7.03 1.91
C PRO A 690 12.62 -7.66 1.84
N LYS A 691 13.25 -7.55 0.67
CA LYS A 691 14.63 -7.96 0.37
C LYS A 691 15.35 -6.79 -0.32
N GLY A 692 15.89 -5.86 0.48
CA GLY A 692 16.38 -4.58 -0.03
C GLY A 692 15.24 -3.76 -0.66
N GLU A 693 15.41 -3.36 -1.92
CA GLU A 693 14.37 -2.64 -2.69
C GLU A 693 13.30 -3.59 -3.29
N TYR A 694 13.50 -4.90 -3.22
CA TYR A 694 12.59 -5.91 -3.76
C TYR A 694 11.64 -6.43 -2.69
N PHE A 695 10.59 -7.13 -3.14
CA PHE A 695 9.62 -7.76 -2.25
C PHE A 695 9.39 -9.22 -2.67
N GLN A 696 9.68 -10.15 -1.78
CA GLN A 696 9.37 -11.55 -1.96
C GLN A 696 7.94 -11.79 -1.50
N VAL A 697 7.07 -12.24 -2.40
CA VAL A 697 5.68 -12.56 -2.08
C VAL A 697 5.60 -13.98 -1.52
N TYR A 698 4.89 -14.14 -0.41
CA TYR A 698 4.70 -15.44 0.22
C TYR A 698 3.49 -16.17 -0.34
N ALA A 699 3.61 -17.50 -0.43
CA ALA A 699 2.48 -18.36 -0.70
C ALA A 699 1.42 -18.22 0.42
N PRO A 700 0.12 -18.20 0.08
CA PRO A 700 -0.95 -18.04 1.07
C PRO A 700 -1.00 -19.14 2.14
N ASN A 701 -0.53 -20.33 1.84
CA ASN A 701 -0.48 -21.50 2.72
C ASN A 701 0.67 -22.43 2.32
N GLN A 702 0.96 -23.39 3.18
CA GLN A 702 1.96 -24.42 2.95
C GLN A 702 1.48 -25.49 1.98
N ASN A 703 2.44 -26.18 1.36
CA ASN A 703 2.26 -27.32 0.47
C ASN A 703 2.06 -28.64 1.24
N GLU A 704 1.89 -29.74 0.52
CA GLU A 704 1.60 -31.06 1.09
C GLU A 704 2.73 -31.62 1.98
N ASN A 705 3.98 -31.20 1.81
CA ASN A 705 5.09 -31.69 2.64
C ASN A 705 4.81 -31.53 4.12
N VAL A 706 4.39 -30.34 4.53
CA VAL A 706 4.13 -30.03 5.93
C VAL A 706 2.97 -30.85 6.48
N TYR A 707 1.98 -31.18 5.66
CA TYR A 707 0.83 -32.01 6.07
C TYR A 707 1.12 -33.51 6.03
N THR A 708 2.23 -33.92 5.41
CA THR A 708 2.65 -35.33 5.26
C THR A 708 3.94 -35.65 6.02
N ASN A 709 4.34 -34.84 6.99
CA ASN A 709 5.57 -34.97 7.76
C ASN A 709 6.80 -35.10 6.85
N ASP A 710 7.06 -34.10 6.03
CA ASP A 710 8.14 -34.06 5.06
C ASP A 710 8.15 -35.26 4.12
N TRP A 711 6.97 -35.58 3.56
CA TRP A 711 6.72 -36.72 2.65
C TRP A 711 7.05 -38.10 3.25
N LEU A 712 6.99 -38.21 4.60
CA LEU A 712 7.15 -39.51 5.30
C LEU A 712 5.80 -40.20 5.53
N GLY A 713 4.69 -39.45 5.44
CA GLY A 713 3.33 -39.96 5.62
C GLY A 713 2.63 -39.39 6.86
N PRO A 714 1.32 -39.54 6.94
CA PRO A 714 0.44 -40.23 5.98
C PRO A 714 0.27 -39.41 4.69
N PHE A 715 0.40 -40.07 3.52
CA PHE A 715 0.35 -39.38 2.20
C PHE A 715 -1.01 -38.78 1.84
N TYR A 716 -2.09 -39.11 2.58
CA TYR A 716 -3.38 -38.42 2.49
C TYR A 716 -3.44 -37.14 3.32
N GLY A 717 -2.38 -36.80 4.05
CA GLY A 717 -2.34 -35.69 5.01
C GLY A 717 -2.68 -34.35 4.42
N TYR A 718 -2.46 -34.13 3.12
CA TYR A 718 -2.79 -32.89 2.43
C TYR A 718 -4.27 -32.53 2.47
N GLU A 719 -5.19 -33.49 2.71
CA GLU A 719 -6.61 -33.17 2.93
C GLU A 719 -6.82 -32.14 4.04
N ARG A 720 -5.89 -32.03 4.99
CA ARG A 720 -5.94 -31.09 6.09
C ARG A 720 -5.73 -29.62 5.69
N VAL A 721 -5.24 -29.35 4.48
CA VAL A 721 -5.17 -27.98 3.95
C VAL A 721 -6.56 -27.32 3.90
N ILE A 722 -7.63 -28.13 3.77
CA ILE A 722 -9.02 -27.64 3.84
C ILE A 722 -9.32 -26.98 5.20
N GLU A 723 -8.70 -27.44 6.29
CA GLU A 723 -8.82 -26.78 7.60
C GLU A 723 -8.18 -25.38 7.56
N THR A 724 -7.01 -25.25 6.93
CA THR A 724 -6.33 -23.96 6.73
C THR A 724 -7.20 -23.02 5.89
N PHE A 725 -7.81 -23.52 4.83
CA PHE A 725 -8.74 -22.72 4.02
C PHE A 725 -9.96 -22.24 4.83
N GLN A 726 -10.53 -23.08 5.67
CA GLN A 726 -11.66 -22.73 6.52
C GLN A 726 -11.28 -21.72 7.60
N LEU A 727 -10.15 -21.93 8.29
CA LEU A 727 -9.71 -21.08 9.38
C LEU A 727 -9.15 -19.73 8.93
N THR A 728 -8.72 -19.62 7.67
CA THR A 728 -8.33 -18.34 7.05
C THR A 728 -9.48 -17.63 6.33
N GLU A 729 -10.70 -18.20 6.35
CA GLU A 729 -11.96 -17.57 5.89
C GLU A 729 -12.77 -16.99 7.04
N SER A 730 -12.81 -17.70 8.18
CA SER A 730 -13.66 -17.34 9.32
C SER A 730 -12.88 -17.49 10.62
N PRO A 731 -13.03 -16.53 11.60
CA PRO A 731 -13.93 -15.38 11.60
C PRO A 731 -13.46 -14.21 10.69
N LEU A 732 -12.19 -14.20 10.25
CA LEU A 732 -11.59 -13.18 9.41
C LEU A 732 -11.10 -13.82 8.10
N ARG A 733 -11.37 -13.16 6.96
CA ARG A 733 -10.78 -13.57 5.68
C ARG A 733 -9.34 -13.07 5.60
N LEU A 734 -8.39 -13.95 5.89
CA LEU A 734 -6.96 -13.62 6.03
C LEU A 734 -6.15 -13.97 4.78
N LYS A 735 -6.51 -15.04 4.06
CA LYS A 735 -5.77 -15.56 2.91
C LYS A 735 -6.73 -16.01 1.80
N PRO A 736 -6.34 -15.95 0.51
CA PRO A 736 -7.04 -16.67 -0.56
C PRO A 736 -6.90 -18.19 -0.38
N ILE A 737 -7.58 -18.97 -1.22
CA ILE A 737 -7.38 -20.41 -1.33
C ILE A 737 -6.25 -20.63 -2.34
N ASP A 738 -5.23 -21.40 -1.97
CA ASP A 738 -4.13 -21.79 -2.85
C ASP A 738 -3.88 -23.29 -2.77
N ILE A 739 -4.19 -24.03 -3.83
CA ILE A 739 -3.90 -25.46 -3.92
C ILE A 739 -2.44 -25.59 -4.32
N TYR A 740 -1.55 -25.64 -3.32
CA TYR A 740 -0.11 -25.67 -3.45
C TYR A 740 0.45 -27.06 -3.19
N TYR A 741 1.15 -27.61 -4.18
CA TYR A 741 1.70 -28.98 -4.09
C TYR A 741 2.88 -29.17 -5.05
N HIS A 742 3.57 -30.32 -4.93
CA HIS A 742 4.66 -30.75 -5.81
C HIS A 742 4.18 -31.84 -6.80
N THR A 743 4.92 -32.01 -7.90
CA THR A 743 4.58 -33.03 -8.92
C THR A 743 4.54 -34.44 -8.34
N TYR A 744 5.39 -34.77 -7.37
CA TYR A 744 5.40 -36.08 -6.73
C TYR A 744 4.11 -36.44 -5.96
N SER A 745 3.24 -35.48 -5.68
CA SER A 745 1.90 -35.75 -5.13
C SER A 745 1.08 -36.68 -6.01
N ALA A 746 1.37 -36.71 -7.31
CA ALA A 746 0.76 -37.67 -8.25
C ALA A 746 1.41 -39.05 -8.23
N SER A 747 2.48 -39.29 -7.45
CA SER A 747 3.22 -40.57 -7.44
C SER A 747 2.56 -41.64 -6.59
N LYS A 748 1.71 -41.31 -5.62
CA LYS A 748 1.08 -42.25 -4.69
C LYS A 748 -0.43 -42.19 -4.76
N THR A 749 -1.12 -43.32 -4.65
CA THR A 749 -2.58 -43.39 -4.70
C THR A 749 -3.24 -42.58 -3.60
N ALA A 750 -2.69 -42.58 -2.38
CA ALA A 750 -3.24 -41.83 -1.24
C ALA A 750 -3.11 -40.33 -1.45
N SER A 751 -1.98 -39.84 -1.89
CA SER A 751 -1.75 -38.38 -2.14
C SER A 751 -2.55 -37.89 -3.33
N LEU A 752 -2.66 -38.66 -4.41
CA LEU A 752 -3.49 -38.31 -5.57
C LEU A 752 -4.98 -38.21 -5.19
N ARG A 753 -5.47 -39.08 -4.33
CA ARG A 753 -6.85 -39.00 -3.81
C ARG A 753 -7.06 -37.81 -2.89
N ALA A 754 -6.07 -37.46 -2.08
CA ALA A 754 -6.10 -36.29 -1.24
C ALA A 754 -6.16 -35.03 -2.08
N LEU A 755 -5.31 -34.94 -3.10
CA LEU A 755 -5.30 -33.82 -4.05
C LEU A 755 -6.66 -33.69 -4.77
N ASP A 756 -7.21 -34.80 -5.28
CA ASP A 756 -8.54 -34.85 -5.92
C ASP A 756 -9.65 -34.32 -4.98
N LYS A 757 -9.60 -34.70 -3.70
CA LYS A 757 -10.54 -34.23 -2.67
C LYS A 757 -10.43 -32.74 -2.40
N VAL A 758 -9.20 -32.20 -2.37
CA VAL A 758 -8.95 -30.77 -2.17
C VAL A 758 -9.52 -29.96 -3.34
N TYR A 759 -9.27 -30.37 -4.58
CA TYR A 759 -9.85 -29.73 -5.76
C TYR A 759 -11.38 -29.79 -5.76
N ALA A 760 -11.94 -30.97 -5.48
CA ALA A 760 -13.39 -31.17 -5.42
C ALA A 760 -14.03 -30.26 -4.35
N TRP A 761 -13.41 -30.15 -3.19
CA TRP A 761 -13.88 -29.22 -2.13
C TRP A 761 -13.79 -27.76 -2.59
N ALA A 762 -12.65 -27.33 -3.15
CA ALA A 762 -12.44 -25.95 -3.59
C ALA A 762 -13.49 -25.53 -4.64
N LEU A 763 -13.86 -26.42 -5.55
CA LEU A 763 -14.89 -26.18 -6.56
C LEU A 763 -16.31 -26.05 -5.99
N THR A 764 -16.56 -26.46 -4.74
CA THR A 764 -17.83 -26.20 -4.05
C THR A 764 -17.92 -24.79 -3.46
N GLN A 765 -16.81 -24.06 -3.39
CA GLN A 765 -16.76 -22.73 -2.81
C GLN A 765 -17.11 -21.66 -3.86
N GLU A 766 -17.72 -20.55 -3.41
CA GLU A 766 -17.91 -19.37 -4.27
C GLU A 766 -16.62 -18.58 -4.38
N THR A 767 -15.82 -18.91 -5.37
CA THR A 767 -14.49 -18.31 -5.57
C THR A 767 -14.37 -17.64 -6.94
N THR A 768 -13.32 -16.79 -7.06
CA THR A 768 -12.81 -16.28 -8.33
C THR A 768 -11.48 -16.98 -8.60
N PRO A 769 -11.45 -17.94 -9.55
CA PRO A 769 -10.22 -18.60 -9.96
C PRO A 769 -9.29 -17.62 -10.70
N VAL A 770 -8.02 -17.56 -10.29
CA VAL A 770 -6.99 -16.70 -10.89
C VAL A 770 -5.64 -17.42 -10.93
N HIS A 771 -4.76 -17.04 -11.85
CA HIS A 771 -3.35 -17.46 -11.79
C HIS A 771 -2.62 -16.80 -10.61
N ILE A 772 -1.58 -17.43 -10.08
CA ILE A 772 -0.79 -16.84 -8.99
C ILE A 772 -0.15 -15.52 -9.40
N SER A 773 0.17 -15.32 -10.67
CA SER A 773 0.70 -14.04 -11.16
C SER A 773 -0.24 -12.87 -10.84
N ALA A 774 -1.55 -13.07 -10.94
CA ALA A 774 -2.53 -12.04 -10.58
C ALA A 774 -2.53 -11.75 -9.06
N TYR A 775 -2.37 -12.78 -8.22
CA TYR A 775 -2.24 -12.61 -6.77
C TYR A 775 -0.95 -11.86 -6.40
N VAL A 776 0.20 -12.28 -6.97
CA VAL A 776 1.49 -11.62 -6.71
C VAL A 776 1.43 -10.14 -7.05
N GLN A 777 0.87 -9.77 -8.20
CA GLN A 777 0.70 -8.38 -8.60
C GLN A 777 -0.20 -7.60 -7.63
N LYS A 778 -1.28 -8.22 -7.11
CA LYS A 778 -2.12 -7.59 -6.08
C LYS A 778 -1.37 -7.33 -4.77
N VAL A 779 -0.51 -8.26 -4.36
CA VAL A 779 0.34 -8.08 -3.16
C VAL A 779 1.35 -6.95 -3.38
N LEU A 780 1.92 -6.83 -4.57
CA LEU A 780 2.82 -5.71 -4.91
C LEU A 780 2.08 -4.37 -4.91
N ASP A 781 0.88 -4.32 -5.49
CA ASP A 781 0.03 -3.13 -5.46
C ASP A 781 -0.41 -2.78 -4.03
N PHE A 782 -0.65 -3.76 -3.16
CA PHE A 782 -1.00 -3.52 -1.75
C PHE A 782 0.01 -2.61 -1.05
N ASN A 783 1.29 -2.73 -1.37
CA ASN A 783 2.33 -1.91 -0.78
C ASN A 783 2.37 -0.47 -1.34
N ARG A 784 1.82 -0.24 -2.53
CA ARG A 784 1.92 1.04 -3.28
C ARG A 784 0.61 1.82 -3.38
N ILE A 785 -0.54 1.13 -3.27
CA ILE A 785 -1.86 1.76 -3.39
C ILE A 785 -2.04 2.84 -2.32
N VAL A 786 -2.57 3.98 -2.72
CA VAL A 786 -2.79 5.11 -1.83
C VAL A 786 -4.28 5.35 -1.62
N VAL A 787 -4.65 5.59 -0.38
CA VAL A 787 -5.98 5.98 0.04
C VAL A 787 -5.91 7.39 0.63
N ALA A 788 -6.66 8.31 0.08
CA ALA A 788 -6.73 9.68 0.56
C ALA A 788 -8.17 10.04 0.95
N ARG A 789 -8.31 10.74 2.07
CA ARG A 789 -9.59 11.32 2.48
C ARG A 789 -9.88 12.54 1.61
N THR A 790 -11.10 12.63 1.10
CA THR A 790 -11.64 13.79 0.41
C THR A 790 -12.75 14.43 1.27
N ARG A 791 -13.31 15.54 0.83
CA ARG A 791 -14.45 16.18 1.49
C ARG A 791 -15.64 15.23 1.68
N ASP A 792 -15.96 14.44 0.65
CA ASP A 792 -17.19 13.63 0.60
C ASP A 792 -16.95 12.11 0.63
N GLY A 793 -15.71 11.67 0.87
CA GLY A 793 -15.38 10.25 0.86
C GLY A 793 -13.89 9.99 0.76
N TRP A 794 -13.50 9.13 -0.18
CA TRP A 794 -12.14 8.62 -0.31
C TRP A 794 -11.72 8.61 -1.77
N ARG A 795 -10.48 8.96 -2.03
CA ARG A 795 -9.80 8.79 -3.31
C ARG A 795 -8.82 7.63 -3.18
N VAL A 796 -8.81 6.73 -4.15
CA VAL A 796 -7.89 5.60 -4.21
C VAL A 796 -7.12 5.69 -5.52
N ARG A 797 -5.79 5.55 -5.48
CA ARG A 797 -4.91 5.51 -6.66
C ARG A 797 -3.88 4.40 -6.53
N GLY A 798 -3.39 3.90 -7.67
CA GLY A 798 -2.40 2.83 -7.73
C GLY A 798 -3.01 1.42 -7.65
N ALA A 799 -4.33 1.30 -7.86
CA ALA A 799 -5.03 0.02 -7.87
C ALA A 799 -4.93 -0.67 -9.25
N GLU A 800 -3.74 -0.84 -9.79
CA GLU A 800 -3.55 -1.39 -11.15
C GLU A 800 -4.07 -2.82 -11.26
N ASN A 801 -3.69 -3.69 -10.34
CA ASN A 801 -4.11 -5.08 -10.29
C ASN A 801 -5.00 -5.37 -9.09
N LEU A 802 -4.79 -4.67 -7.97
CA LEU A 802 -5.60 -4.81 -6.77
C LEU A 802 -6.89 -3.98 -6.91
N ARG A 803 -7.97 -4.62 -7.34
CA ARG A 803 -9.26 -3.98 -7.64
C ARG A 803 -10.32 -4.20 -6.55
N GLU A 804 -9.90 -4.58 -5.36
CA GLU A 804 -10.80 -4.82 -4.23
C GLU A 804 -10.39 -4.01 -3.01
N LEU A 805 -11.37 -3.33 -2.42
CA LEU A 805 -11.20 -2.64 -1.14
C LEU A 805 -12.11 -3.29 -0.09
N ARG A 806 -11.59 -3.47 1.10
CA ARG A 806 -12.37 -3.87 2.27
C ARG A 806 -12.67 -2.66 3.14
N ALA A 807 -13.93 -2.45 3.49
CA ALA A 807 -14.39 -1.32 4.29
C ALA A 807 -15.22 -1.79 5.48
N PRO A 808 -14.99 -1.29 6.71
CA PRO A 808 -15.79 -1.65 7.87
C PRO A 808 -17.22 -1.12 7.73
N LEU A 809 -18.20 -1.85 8.28
CA LEU A 809 -19.62 -1.48 8.24
C LEU A 809 -19.93 -0.14 8.92
N SER A 810 -19.05 0.33 9.84
CA SER A 810 -19.14 1.63 10.53
C SER A 810 -19.11 2.84 9.58
N LEU A 811 -18.51 2.68 8.39
CA LEU A 811 -18.52 3.73 7.37
C LEU A 811 -19.89 3.90 6.71
N GLY A 812 -20.76 2.89 6.78
CA GLY A 812 -22.06 2.85 6.11
C GLY A 812 -22.04 2.02 4.83
N GLN A 813 -23.12 2.13 4.04
CA GLN A 813 -23.24 1.41 2.78
C GLN A 813 -22.49 2.13 1.65
N PRO A 814 -21.68 1.43 0.84
CA PRO A 814 -21.03 2.02 -0.32
C PRO A 814 -22.03 2.60 -1.32
N THR A 815 -21.73 3.77 -1.86
CA THR A 815 -22.46 4.34 -2.98
C THR A 815 -21.73 3.97 -4.26
N ILE A 816 -22.46 3.31 -5.20
CA ILE A 816 -21.86 2.87 -6.45
C ILE A 816 -22.06 3.95 -7.52
N ASP A 817 -20.95 4.36 -8.08
CA ASP A 817 -20.84 5.33 -9.16
C ASP A 817 -19.78 4.85 -10.17
N PRO A 818 -20.21 4.21 -11.27
CA PRO A 818 -19.26 3.70 -12.28
C PRO A 818 -18.37 4.77 -12.91
N GLN A 819 -18.83 6.03 -12.99
CA GLN A 819 -18.03 7.14 -13.50
C GLN A 819 -16.91 7.53 -12.52
N SER A 820 -17.06 7.18 -11.25
CA SER A 820 -16.06 7.37 -10.21
C SER A 820 -15.22 6.10 -9.95
N GLY A 821 -15.24 5.11 -10.86
CA GLY A 821 -14.43 3.90 -10.81
C GLY A 821 -14.95 2.79 -9.90
N THR A 822 -16.22 2.85 -9.42
CA THR A 822 -16.81 1.77 -8.58
C THR A 822 -17.84 0.96 -9.36
N ALA A 823 -17.72 -0.38 -9.36
CA ALA A 823 -18.62 -1.28 -10.09
C ALA A 823 -19.68 -1.95 -9.19
N GLY A 824 -19.38 -2.11 -7.91
CA GLY A 824 -20.26 -2.79 -7.00
C GLY A 824 -19.63 -3.09 -5.66
N PHE A 825 -20.34 -3.88 -4.86
CA PHE A 825 -19.80 -4.38 -3.58
C PHE A 825 -20.53 -5.66 -3.15
N ASN A 826 -19.84 -6.45 -2.34
CA ASN A 826 -20.41 -7.57 -1.60
C ASN A 826 -20.22 -7.34 -0.09
N ARG A 827 -20.99 -8.02 0.72
CA ARG A 827 -20.81 -8.05 2.18
C ARG A 827 -20.32 -9.44 2.61
N HIS A 828 -19.23 -9.46 3.36
CA HIS A 828 -18.75 -10.66 4.03
C HIS A 828 -18.32 -10.34 5.47
N GLY A 829 -18.83 -11.11 6.44
CA GLY A 829 -18.61 -10.82 7.85
C GLY A 829 -19.05 -9.41 8.24
N ASN A 830 -18.13 -8.66 8.88
CA ASN A 830 -18.34 -7.28 9.32
C ASN A 830 -17.77 -6.24 8.35
N SER A 831 -17.61 -6.58 7.08
CA SER A 831 -17.02 -5.69 6.07
C SER A 831 -17.81 -5.69 4.77
N HIS A 832 -17.74 -4.56 4.07
CA HIS A 832 -18.04 -4.46 2.65
C HIS A 832 -16.76 -4.69 1.85
N TYR A 833 -16.88 -5.42 0.74
CA TYR A 833 -15.85 -5.62 -0.27
C TYR A 833 -16.29 -4.89 -1.53
N LEU A 834 -15.57 -3.84 -1.91
CA LEU A 834 -15.89 -2.92 -3.00
C LEU A 834 -15.07 -3.25 -4.24
N HIS A 835 -15.73 -3.40 -5.38
CA HIS A 835 -15.10 -3.70 -6.66
C HIS A 835 -14.77 -2.42 -7.41
N LEU A 836 -13.50 -2.24 -7.72
CA LEU A 836 -13.00 -1.12 -8.51
C LEU A 836 -12.89 -1.54 -9.99
N ALA A 837 -13.34 -0.65 -10.86
CA ALA A 837 -13.26 -0.85 -12.30
C ALA A 837 -12.05 -0.17 -12.95
N ASP A 838 -11.37 0.72 -12.21
CA ASP A 838 -10.22 1.48 -12.68
C ASP A 838 -9.11 1.50 -11.62
N ASP A 839 -7.88 1.86 -11.98
CA ASP A 839 -6.73 2.06 -11.08
C ASP A 839 -6.86 3.32 -10.21
N GLU A 840 -7.85 4.17 -10.52
CA GLU A 840 -8.30 5.28 -9.70
C GLU A 840 -9.79 5.16 -9.42
N ALA A 841 -10.20 5.42 -8.17
CA ALA A 841 -11.60 5.46 -7.78
C ALA A 841 -11.88 6.52 -6.73
N SER A 842 -13.10 7.09 -6.79
CA SER A 842 -13.67 7.88 -5.70
C SER A 842 -14.78 7.07 -5.02
N VAL A 843 -14.59 6.79 -3.74
CA VAL A 843 -15.48 5.93 -2.95
C VAL A 843 -16.24 6.77 -1.94
N ARG A 844 -17.56 6.61 -1.88
CA ARG A 844 -18.42 7.28 -0.91
C ARG A 844 -19.26 6.26 -0.16
N PHE A 845 -19.63 6.63 1.07
CA PHE A 845 -20.48 5.80 1.93
C PHE A 845 -21.70 6.58 2.41
N ASN A 846 -22.85 5.91 2.50
CA ASN A 846 -24.06 6.45 3.03
C ASN A 846 -24.42 5.78 4.36
N ARG A 847 -24.53 6.57 5.43
CA ARG A 847 -24.91 6.08 6.76
C ARG A 847 -26.43 5.94 6.96
N SER A 848 -27.24 6.46 6.03
CA SER A 848 -28.70 6.36 6.11
C SER A 848 -29.18 4.96 5.76
N ALA A 849 -29.89 4.30 6.66
CA ALA A 849 -30.37 2.92 6.56
C ALA A 849 -31.44 2.64 5.47
N ASN A 850 -32.01 3.66 4.82
CA ASN A 850 -33.10 3.56 3.85
C ASN A 850 -32.65 3.93 2.44
N THR A 851 -31.78 3.17 1.84
CA THR A 851 -31.48 3.32 0.41
C THR A 851 -32.32 2.34 -0.41
N ARG A 852 -33.39 2.83 -1.00
CA ARG A 852 -34.01 2.23 -2.18
C ARG A 852 -32.89 1.99 -3.20
N LEU A 853 -32.83 0.83 -3.80
CA LEU A 853 -31.82 0.51 -4.82
C LEU A 853 -31.95 1.53 -5.97
N ALA A 854 -31.16 2.59 -5.90
CA ALA A 854 -31.24 3.71 -6.84
C ALA A 854 -30.52 3.39 -8.16
N THR A 855 -29.46 2.57 -8.07
CA THR A 855 -28.59 2.18 -9.18
C THR A 855 -28.35 0.68 -9.10
N PRO A 856 -28.49 -0.09 -10.20
CA PRO A 856 -28.05 -1.48 -10.20
C PRO A 856 -26.53 -1.57 -10.05
N TYR A 857 -26.02 -2.66 -9.44
CA TYR A 857 -24.58 -2.85 -9.25
C TYR A 857 -24.20 -4.33 -9.22
N LEU A 858 -22.91 -4.61 -9.44
CA LEU A 858 -22.35 -5.95 -9.31
C LEU A 858 -22.21 -6.33 -7.83
N VAL A 859 -22.86 -7.42 -7.42
CA VAL A 859 -22.66 -7.98 -6.08
C VAL A 859 -21.40 -8.84 -6.04
N SER A 860 -21.28 -9.77 -6.98
CA SER A 860 -20.10 -10.61 -7.10
C SER A 860 -19.95 -11.22 -8.49
N ALA A 861 -18.71 -11.57 -8.86
CA ALA A 861 -18.42 -12.34 -10.06
C ALA A 861 -17.21 -13.24 -9.83
N ASN A 862 -17.15 -14.38 -10.57
CA ASN A 862 -15.94 -15.18 -10.67
C ASN A 862 -15.01 -14.67 -11.80
N ALA A 863 -14.94 -13.36 -11.93
CA ALA A 863 -14.22 -12.63 -12.97
C ALA A 863 -13.81 -11.25 -12.45
N ARG A 864 -12.82 -10.68 -13.08
CA ARG A 864 -12.41 -9.29 -12.85
C ARG A 864 -13.32 -8.33 -13.60
N VAL A 865 -13.67 -7.21 -12.98
CA VAL A 865 -14.25 -6.06 -13.66
C VAL A 865 -13.14 -5.33 -14.41
N THR A 866 -13.25 -5.26 -15.74
CA THR A 866 -12.24 -4.58 -16.58
C THR A 866 -12.63 -3.16 -16.95
N SER A 867 -13.92 -2.84 -16.92
CA SER A 867 -14.43 -1.49 -17.04
C SER A 867 -15.83 -1.36 -16.43
N ALA A 868 -16.19 -0.16 -16.00
CA ALA A 868 -17.54 0.22 -15.64
C ALA A 868 -17.86 1.62 -16.17
N SER A 869 -19.11 1.81 -16.61
CA SER A 869 -19.62 3.11 -17.03
C SER A 869 -21.12 3.22 -16.76
N SER A 870 -21.64 4.42 -16.73
CA SER A 870 -23.05 4.71 -16.54
C SER A 870 -23.43 5.85 -17.47
N GLY A 871 -24.52 5.68 -18.22
CA GLY A 871 -25.15 6.76 -19.01
C GLY A 871 -26.12 7.61 -18.16
N ASP A 872 -26.72 6.98 -17.17
CA ASP A 872 -27.69 7.56 -16.23
C ASP A 872 -27.72 6.75 -14.92
N LYS A 873 -28.48 7.20 -13.91
CA LYS A 873 -28.60 6.51 -12.62
C LYS A 873 -29.29 5.15 -12.69
N GLN A 874 -29.90 4.79 -13.82
CA GLN A 874 -30.67 3.56 -14.02
C GLN A 874 -29.92 2.53 -14.85
N THR A 875 -28.80 2.90 -15.45
CA THR A 875 -28.03 2.04 -16.35
C THR A 875 -26.60 1.90 -15.85
N ILE A 876 -26.14 0.65 -15.73
CA ILE A 876 -24.73 0.31 -15.55
C ILE A 876 -24.28 -0.57 -16.73
N ASN A 877 -23.12 -0.24 -17.28
CA ASN A 877 -22.41 -1.08 -18.23
C ASN A 877 -21.11 -1.54 -17.59
N LEU A 878 -20.85 -2.85 -17.63
CA LEU A 878 -19.66 -3.49 -17.08
C LEU A 878 -19.01 -4.34 -18.16
N ALA A 879 -17.70 -4.47 -18.10
CA ALA A 879 -16.99 -5.54 -18.80
C ALA A 879 -16.39 -6.49 -17.77
N LEU A 880 -16.52 -7.80 -18.02
CA LEU A 880 -16.06 -8.87 -17.15
C LEU A 880 -15.10 -9.77 -17.91
N ALA A 881 -13.96 -10.13 -17.29
CA ALA A 881 -13.02 -11.11 -17.82
C ALA A 881 -12.62 -12.09 -16.71
N GLY A 882 -12.79 -13.38 -16.97
CA GLY A 882 -12.46 -14.46 -16.04
C GLY A 882 -11.73 -15.60 -16.74
N GLU A 883 -11.23 -16.52 -15.95
CA GLU A 883 -10.45 -17.67 -16.42
C GLU A 883 -11.34 -18.92 -16.64
N VAL A 884 -12.57 -18.88 -16.17
CA VAL A 884 -13.54 -19.98 -16.24
C VAL A 884 -14.90 -19.44 -16.70
N PRO A 885 -15.87 -20.30 -17.10
CA PRO A 885 -17.24 -19.86 -17.43
C PRO A 885 -17.83 -18.94 -16.36
N LEU A 886 -18.41 -17.81 -16.81
CA LEU A 886 -18.77 -16.73 -15.91
C LEU A 886 -20.02 -17.05 -15.08
N LYS A 887 -19.92 -16.75 -13.80
CA LYS A 887 -21.04 -16.73 -12.84
C LYS A 887 -20.99 -15.40 -12.08
N PHE A 888 -22.05 -14.62 -12.16
CA PHE A 888 -22.10 -13.32 -11.51
C PHE A 888 -23.48 -13.02 -10.93
N SER A 889 -23.52 -12.09 -10.00
CA SER A 889 -24.71 -11.68 -9.28
C SER A 889 -24.86 -10.16 -9.34
N LEU A 890 -26.06 -9.71 -9.69
CA LEU A 890 -26.39 -8.28 -9.80
C LEU A 890 -27.46 -7.91 -8.77
N ALA A 891 -27.25 -6.84 -8.05
CA ALA A 891 -28.28 -6.18 -7.27
C ALA A 891 -29.08 -5.26 -8.22
N MET A 892 -30.34 -5.59 -8.41
CA MET A 892 -31.22 -4.90 -9.37
C MET A 892 -32.70 -5.08 -9.03
N ALA A 893 -33.56 -4.15 -9.46
CA ALA A 893 -35.00 -4.28 -9.32
C ALA A 893 -35.54 -5.38 -10.27
N PRO A 894 -36.72 -5.96 -9.98
CA PRO A 894 -37.31 -7.06 -10.80
C PRO A 894 -37.54 -6.71 -12.27
N HIS A 895 -37.83 -5.46 -12.55
CA HIS A 895 -38.16 -4.96 -13.89
C HIS A 895 -36.94 -4.56 -14.73
N CYS A 896 -35.74 -4.67 -14.17
CA CYS A 896 -34.53 -4.32 -14.91
C CYS A 896 -34.26 -5.34 -16.03
N ALA A 897 -33.87 -4.83 -17.18
CA ALA A 897 -33.40 -5.62 -18.31
C ALA A 897 -31.88 -5.81 -18.23
N VAL A 898 -31.42 -7.02 -18.56
CA VAL A 898 -29.99 -7.36 -18.62
C VAL A 898 -29.66 -7.85 -20.01
N SER A 899 -28.57 -7.37 -20.58
CA SER A 899 -28.03 -7.89 -21.85
C SER A 899 -26.51 -8.06 -21.76
N ALA A 900 -25.98 -9.06 -22.44
CA ALA A 900 -24.55 -9.30 -22.62
C ALA A 900 -24.23 -9.26 -24.12
N ASP A 901 -23.29 -8.40 -24.52
CA ASP A 901 -22.87 -8.20 -25.91
C ASP A 901 -24.06 -8.05 -26.86
N GLY A 902 -25.04 -7.21 -26.47
CA GLY A 902 -26.25 -6.93 -27.22
C GLY A 902 -27.36 -8.01 -27.13
N ARG A 903 -27.13 -9.13 -26.45
CA ARG A 903 -28.10 -10.22 -26.31
C ARG A 903 -28.80 -10.18 -24.97
N ALA A 904 -30.15 -10.20 -24.97
CA ALA A 904 -30.93 -10.22 -23.73
C ALA A 904 -30.62 -11.47 -22.89
N MET A 905 -30.47 -11.28 -21.58
CA MET A 905 -30.19 -12.34 -20.61
C MET A 905 -31.37 -12.51 -19.64
N ARG A 906 -31.58 -13.74 -19.19
CA ARG A 906 -32.50 -14.04 -18.10
C ARG A 906 -31.68 -14.54 -16.91
N ALA A 907 -32.08 -14.12 -15.71
CA ALA A 907 -31.51 -14.66 -14.49
C ALA A 907 -31.86 -16.16 -14.34
N GLY A 908 -30.87 -16.95 -13.94
CA GLY A 908 -31.06 -18.36 -13.60
C GLY A 908 -31.84 -18.54 -12.28
N SER A 909 -31.60 -17.64 -11.33
CA SER A 909 -32.32 -17.58 -10.05
C SER A 909 -32.28 -16.15 -9.48
N ARG A 910 -33.11 -15.94 -8.44
CA ARG A 910 -33.21 -14.65 -7.76
C ARG A 910 -33.40 -14.83 -6.25
N THR A 911 -32.71 -14.02 -5.46
CA THR A 911 -32.84 -13.96 -4.01
C THR A 911 -33.01 -12.48 -3.60
N GLY A 912 -34.25 -12.11 -3.24
CA GLY A 912 -34.56 -10.69 -2.97
C GLY A 912 -34.31 -9.82 -4.21
N ASN A 913 -33.43 -8.82 -4.04
CA ASN A 913 -33.03 -7.91 -5.14
C ASN A 913 -31.76 -8.39 -5.87
N ILE A 914 -31.23 -9.54 -5.55
CA ILE A 914 -30.06 -10.13 -6.20
C ILE A 914 -30.48 -11.16 -7.24
N SER A 915 -30.06 -10.93 -8.47
CA SER A 915 -30.29 -11.85 -9.61
C SER A 915 -28.96 -12.53 -9.97
N HIS A 916 -29.00 -13.86 -10.16
CA HIS A 916 -27.81 -14.69 -10.42
C HIS A 916 -27.81 -15.12 -11.90
N PHE A 917 -26.66 -15.02 -12.53
CA PHE A 917 -26.44 -15.32 -13.93
C PHE A 917 -25.27 -16.31 -14.10
N SER A 918 -25.38 -17.13 -15.16
CA SER A 918 -24.30 -18.02 -15.59
C SER A 918 -24.26 -18.05 -17.12
N VAL A 919 -23.06 -17.94 -17.68
CA VAL A 919 -22.81 -18.02 -19.12
C VAL A 919 -21.59 -18.89 -19.39
N PRO A 920 -21.54 -19.58 -20.55
CA PRO A 920 -20.40 -20.44 -20.90
C PRO A 920 -19.15 -19.67 -21.31
N GLN A 921 -19.27 -18.39 -21.62
CA GLN A 921 -18.14 -17.53 -22.00
C GLN A 921 -17.29 -17.20 -20.78
N HIS A 922 -16.00 -16.96 -20.98
CA HIS A 922 -15.04 -16.50 -19.96
C HIS A 922 -14.96 -14.97 -19.89
N ALA A 923 -15.54 -14.25 -20.84
CA ALA A 923 -15.58 -12.79 -20.86
C ALA A 923 -16.92 -12.29 -21.42
N ILE A 924 -17.30 -11.09 -20.97
CA ILE A 924 -18.38 -10.27 -21.52
C ILE A 924 -17.81 -8.88 -21.75
N GLY A 925 -17.80 -8.44 -23.01
CA GLY A 925 -17.32 -7.12 -23.39
C GLY A 925 -18.23 -5.99 -22.96
N GLU A 926 -19.57 -6.23 -23.00
CA GLU A 926 -20.60 -5.29 -22.54
C GLU A 926 -21.71 -6.02 -21.81
N LEU A 927 -21.70 -5.99 -20.48
CA LEU A 927 -22.81 -6.37 -19.62
C LEU A 927 -23.61 -5.12 -19.27
N ARG A 928 -24.76 -4.95 -19.91
CA ARG A 928 -25.64 -3.80 -19.67
C ARG A 928 -26.81 -4.18 -18.78
N VAL A 929 -27.02 -3.40 -17.72
CA VAL A 929 -28.18 -3.50 -16.84
C VAL A 929 -28.95 -2.18 -16.90
N HIS A 930 -30.18 -2.21 -17.31
CA HIS A 930 -31.05 -1.03 -17.42
C HIS A 930 -32.36 -1.24 -16.64
N CYS A 931 -32.65 -0.32 -15.74
CA CYS A 931 -33.86 -0.33 -14.90
C CYS A 931 -34.78 0.83 -15.34
N ALA A 932 -35.74 0.56 -16.21
CA ALA A 932 -36.74 1.58 -16.55
C ALA A 932 -37.53 2.03 -15.31
N GLN A 933 -37.99 3.29 -15.26
CA GLN A 933 -38.75 3.85 -14.14
C GLN A 933 -40.10 3.14 -13.95
#